data_ffd7129b90e2282d2fc57dd5ecfa62d5
#
_entry.id   ffd7129b90e2282d2fc57dd5ecfa62d5
#
_cell.length_a   1.000
_cell.length_b   1.000
_cell.length_c   1.000
_cell.angle_alpha   90.00
_cell.angle_beta   90.00
_cell.angle_gamma   90.00
#
_symmetry.space_group_name_H-M   'P 1'
#
loop_
_entity.id
_entity.type
_entity.pdbx_description
1 polymer ?
#
loop_
_entity_poly.entity_id
_entity_poly.type
_entity_poly.pdbx_seq_one_letter_code
_entity_poly.pdbx_strand_id
1 'polypeptide(L)'
;MSAGADVNQKLFRGFATTAAVREGHLDILETLIKAGASQPACEEALLEASCHDQAGCGKLLMSSDLIRPHIAVHALMAACCRGFVDMIETLIKCGVDASATNRMLLQSLKPSLHTNVDCNALVAAVIHRQVKVVSLLLQNGTTTDFEVRLGAWSWDISTGEELRVGAGLGEPYGITWCAIEYFEESGAILSLLLQHVSSNGCHRGRTILHHAILCGNVEAVRILLECGANVESIVKTTSKTEFRPIHMASRLGLPAIIQCLIDFGCDLNSLTDSGDTALMICAKYKQEECLKVLTRAGADFGLVNIAGQSASSIAESYKWSHGFEQAMLDVIRKGKIPKSSNTSTFSPLIFVSKLGDTEALKTVIESREFDLDYQDDSGFSAVMHTAVKGHAESFRLLVYAGADVKLCNKYGETAIMLSKLNRNCDLFEKVMLEFALEKGNQNTGGFYALHCAARRGDLHSVTLLTRNGFDVNVPDGEDYTPLMLAAREGHASICKVLISYGAHCNAKNTRGETALLLARQFSGGKNDAEGVIFDELARKLVLDGAIVQKHTKCGKGKPHVKQLRMLGSSGVLCWGLSRRRNVLCCDAVLGPSSKLRRNRYNKGDAEEPGMFRVLTNKNREVHFVCEGGLEAAELWVRGIKLVTREAIFHKEIGI
;
A
#
# COMPACT_ATOMS: atom_id res chain seq x y z
N MET A 1 26.11 79.49 28.59
CA MET A 1 24.99 80.40 28.82
C MET A 1 25.43 81.82 29.17
N SER A 2 26.38 82.07 30.06
CA SER A 2 26.95 83.40 30.34
C SER A 2 27.67 84.04 29.16
N ALA A 3 27.96 83.33 28.08
CA ALA A 3 28.63 83.80 26.86
C ALA A 3 27.66 84.00 25.66
N GLY A 4 26.32 84.06 25.88
CA GLY A 4 25.33 84.35 24.83
C GLY A 4 25.00 83.17 23.89
N ALA A 5 25.31 81.92 24.26
CA ALA A 5 24.98 80.80 23.49
C ALA A 5 23.44 80.53 23.47
N ASP A 6 22.84 80.37 22.30
CA ASP A 6 21.42 80.05 22.13
C ASP A 6 21.17 78.59 22.48
N VAL A 7 20.39 78.32 23.53
CA VAL A 7 20.00 76.99 24.02
C VAL A 7 19.18 76.20 22.96
N ASN A 8 18.50 76.95 22.09
CA ASN A 8 17.58 76.39 21.07
C ASN A 8 18.19 76.31 19.68
N GLN A 9 19.50 76.52 19.55
CA GLN A 9 20.18 76.33 18.28
C GLN A 9 20.27 74.86 17.93
N LYS A 10 19.70 74.51 16.81
CA LYS A 10 19.77 73.12 16.27
C LYS A 10 21.00 72.98 15.38
N LEU A 11 21.90 72.11 15.73
CA LEU A 11 23.05 71.67 14.93
C LEU A 11 22.75 70.38 14.17
N PHE A 12 23.69 69.97 13.33
CA PHE A 12 23.53 68.73 12.52
C PHE A 12 23.22 67.50 13.37
N ARG A 13 23.65 67.42 14.60
CA ARG A 13 23.44 66.32 15.54
C ARG A 13 22.30 66.51 16.54
N GLY A 14 21.43 67.47 16.32
CA GLY A 14 20.32 67.84 17.22
C GLY A 14 20.54 69.03 18.07
N PHE A 15 19.73 69.23 19.12
CA PHE A 15 19.81 70.28 20.07
C PHE A 15 20.83 69.95 21.18
N ALA A 16 21.23 70.96 21.97
CA ALA A 16 22.09 70.80 23.16
C ALA A 16 21.45 69.83 24.18
N THR A 17 20.12 69.85 24.33
CA THR A 17 19.33 68.90 25.13
C THR A 17 19.47 67.46 24.64
N THR A 18 19.40 67.22 23.33
CA THR A 18 19.58 65.91 22.70
C THR A 18 21.00 65.38 22.95
N ALA A 19 22.04 66.27 22.87
CA ALA A 19 23.41 65.84 23.13
C ALA A 19 23.61 65.49 24.62
N ALA A 20 23.06 66.28 25.56
CA ALA A 20 23.12 65.96 26.97
C ALA A 20 22.48 64.64 27.35
N VAL A 21 21.34 64.28 26.71
CA VAL A 21 20.64 63.00 26.91
C VAL A 21 21.46 61.85 26.34
N ARG A 22 22.05 62.03 25.16
CA ARG A 22 22.83 60.94 24.49
C ARG A 22 24.02 60.51 25.36
N GLU A 23 24.66 61.49 26.02
CA GLU A 23 25.79 61.22 26.90
C GLU A 23 25.38 60.98 28.37
N GLY A 24 24.07 60.98 28.68
CA GLY A 24 23.55 60.69 30.01
C GLY A 24 23.76 61.80 31.07
N HIS A 25 24.00 63.01 30.64
CA HIS A 25 24.30 64.15 31.54
C HIS A 25 23.00 64.79 32.05
N LEU A 26 22.46 64.26 33.14
CA LEU A 26 21.20 64.69 33.75
C LEU A 26 21.28 66.19 34.24
N ASP A 27 22.38 66.54 34.91
CA ASP A 27 22.57 67.89 35.44
C ASP A 27 22.66 68.97 34.34
N ILE A 28 23.28 68.60 33.21
CA ILE A 28 23.36 69.48 32.04
C ILE A 28 21.98 69.65 31.43
N LEU A 29 21.21 68.55 31.31
CA LEU A 29 19.84 68.58 30.80
C LEU A 29 18.95 69.48 31.67
N GLU A 30 19.03 69.34 32.99
CA GLU A 30 18.29 70.20 33.94
C GLU A 30 18.63 71.68 33.78
N THR A 31 19.91 71.99 33.64
CA THR A 31 20.38 73.31 33.40
C THR A 31 19.86 73.91 32.09
N LEU A 32 19.82 73.11 31.01
CA LEU A 32 19.31 73.56 29.70
C LEU A 32 17.79 73.78 29.72
N ILE A 33 17.03 73.00 30.45
CA ILE A 33 15.59 73.18 30.64
C ILE A 33 15.32 74.46 31.42
N LYS A 34 16.02 74.68 32.54
CA LYS A 34 15.89 75.89 33.33
C LYS A 34 16.32 77.18 32.58
N ALA A 35 17.19 77.02 31.59
CA ALA A 35 17.63 78.13 30.73
C ALA A 35 16.68 78.40 29.55
N GLY A 36 15.54 77.77 29.49
CA GLY A 36 14.52 78.05 28.51
C GLY A 36 14.65 77.20 27.23
N ALA A 37 15.02 75.91 27.35
CA ALA A 37 14.96 74.99 26.23
C ALA A 37 13.53 74.94 25.66
N SER A 38 13.42 75.02 24.34
CA SER A 38 12.15 75.05 23.62
C SER A 38 11.47 73.70 23.61
N GLN A 39 10.16 73.67 23.36
CA GLN A 39 9.36 72.44 23.23
C GLN A 39 9.98 71.50 22.24
N PRO A 40 10.33 71.87 20.99
CA PRO A 40 10.94 70.91 20.02
C PRO A 40 12.28 70.37 20.53
N ALA A 41 13.09 71.16 21.29
CA ALA A 41 14.35 70.70 21.85
C ALA A 41 14.15 69.66 22.97
N CYS A 42 13.11 69.82 23.80
CA CYS A 42 12.76 68.87 24.86
C CYS A 42 12.10 67.58 24.27
N GLU A 43 11.28 67.72 23.25
CA GLU A 43 10.62 66.55 22.56
C GLU A 43 11.65 65.67 21.84
N GLU A 44 12.62 66.30 21.12
CA GLU A 44 13.69 65.52 20.47
C GLU A 44 14.57 64.84 21.52
N ALA A 45 14.86 65.52 22.63
CA ALA A 45 15.58 64.93 23.74
C ALA A 45 14.86 63.79 24.41
N LEU A 46 13.51 63.77 24.51
CA LEU A 46 12.71 62.66 25.04
C LEU A 46 12.78 61.45 24.12
N LEU A 47 12.69 61.65 22.81
CA LEU A 47 12.84 60.59 21.87
C LEU A 47 14.23 59.94 21.92
N GLU A 48 15.29 60.78 22.06
CA GLU A 48 16.65 60.30 22.25
C GLU A 48 16.82 59.55 23.57
N ALA A 49 16.21 59.99 24.66
CA ALA A 49 16.20 59.31 25.97
C ALA A 49 15.59 57.92 25.84
N SER A 50 14.50 57.83 25.09
CA SER A 50 13.81 56.55 24.81
C SER A 50 14.62 55.63 23.90
N CYS A 51 15.54 56.15 23.12
CA CYS A 51 16.44 55.39 22.27
C CYS A 51 17.69 54.86 22.98
N HIS A 52 18.04 55.42 24.14
CA HIS A 52 19.28 55.17 24.90
C HIS A 52 19.06 54.72 26.35
N ASP A 53 17.81 54.31 26.70
CA ASP A 53 17.41 53.90 28.06
C ASP A 53 17.76 54.92 29.17
N GLN A 54 17.63 56.21 28.87
CA GLN A 54 17.94 57.27 29.82
C GLN A 54 16.70 57.65 30.65
N ALA A 55 16.27 56.74 31.53
CA ALA A 55 15.03 56.85 32.31
C ALA A 55 15.03 58.11 33.22
N GLY A 56 16.19 58.49 33.80
CA GLY A 56 16.33 59.68 34.58
C GLY A 56 16.08 60.95 33.78
N CYS A 57 16.67 61.07 32.60
CA CYS A 57 16.44 62.18 31.67
C CYS A 57 14.96 62.18 31.18
N GLY A 58 14.37 61.01 30.89
CA GLY A 58 12.98 60.91 30.54
C GLY A 58 12.04 61.44 31.60
N LYS A 59 12.28 61.11 32.87
CA LYS A 59 11.51 61.61 34.01
C LYS A 59 11.58 63.13 34.13
N LEU A 60 12.78 63.68 34.00
CA LEU A 60 13.00 65.10 34.06
C LEU A 60 12.28 65.84 32.92
N LEU A 61 12.38 65.36 31.70
CA LEU A 61 11.71 65.95 30.54
C LEU A 61 10.18 65.89 30.67
N MET A 62 9.63 64.78 31.14
CA MET A 62 8.17 64.60 31.36
C MET A 62 7.63 65.53 32.46
N SER A 63 8.45 65.92 33.44
CA SER A 63 8.09 66.89 34.50
C SER A 63 8.17 68.39 34.06
N SER A 64 8.61 68.65 32.82
CA SER A 64 8.81 70.04 32.32
C SER A 64 7.57 70.69 31.69
N ASP A 65 6.44 69.93 31.56
CA ASP A 65 5.20 70.37 30.88
C ASP A 65 5.38 70.78 29.39
N LEU A 66 6.56 70.52 28.82
CA LEU A 66 6.91 70.90 27.44
C LEU A 66 6.68 69.77 26.44
N ILE A 67 6.23 68.63 26.90
CA ILE A 67 6.08 67.40 26.04
C ILE A 67 4.62 67.21 25.63
N ARG A 68 4.37 67.20 24.34
CA ARG A 68 3.06 66.92 23.83
C ARG A 68 2.71 65.43 24.02
N PRO A 69 1.47 65.10 24.36
CA PRO A 69 1.04 63.68 24.61
C PRO A 69 1.44 62.71 23.52
N HIS A 70 1.24 63.02 22.25
CA HIS A 70 1.58 62.17 21.15
C HIS A 70 3.08 61.88 21.00
N ILE A 71 3.95 62.80 21.41
CA ILE A 71 5.40 62.59 21.44
C ILE A 71 5.77 61.67 22.61
N ALA A 72 5.12 61.82 23.75
CA ALA A 72 5.33 60.92 24.89
C ALA A 72 4.91 59.48 24.56
N VAL A 73 3.79 59.30 23.84
CA VAL A 73 3.35 57.99 23.33
C VAL A 73 4.36 57.41 22.32
N HIS A 74 4.90 58.25 21.41
CA HIS A 74 5.93 57.82 20.47
C HIS A 74 7.22 57.39 21.17
N ALA A 75 7.62 58.14 22.20
CA ALA A 75 8.76 57.80 23.05
C ALA A 75 8.60 56.50 23.78
N LEU A 76 7.39 56.23 24.34
CA LEU A 76 7.04 54.95 24.95
C LEU A 76 7.14 53.80 23.95
N MET A 77 6.59 53.95 22.76
CA MET A 77 6.65 52.92 21.73
C MET A 77 8.09 52.65 21.25
N ALA A 78 8.92 53.71 21.13
CA ALA A 78 10.33 53.54 20.77
C ALA A 78 11.11 52.76 21.84
N ALA A 79 10.85 53.00 23.12
CA ALA A 79 11.42 52.25 24.24
C ALA A 79 10.92 50.80 24.23
N CYS A 80 9.62 50.54 23.91
CA CYS A 80 9.05 49.22 23.79
C CYS A 80 9.70 48.39 22.66
N CYS A 81 9.99 49.00 21.52
CA CYS A 81 10.70 48.32 20.42
C CYS A 81 12.10 47.83 20.84
N ARG A 82 12.75 48.50 21.77
CA ARG A 82 14.14 48.23 22.21
C ARG A 82 14.24 47.41 23.48
N GLY A 83 13.13 47.24 24.19
CA GLY A 83 13.10 46.45 25.42
C GLY A 83 13.56 47.19 26.67
N PHE A 84 13.53 48.52 26.68
CA PHE A 84 14.02 49.39 27.76
C PHE A 84 13.00 49.51 28.89
N VAL A 85 13.04 48.56 29.82
CA VAL A 85 12.04 48.39 30.89
C VAL A 85 11.98 49.61 31.79
N ASP A 86 13.15 50.15 32.24
CA ASP A 86 13.22 51.29 33.18
C ASP A 86 12.63 52.55 32.56
N MET A 87 12.91 52.81 31.29
CA MET A 87 12.34 53.96 30.57
C MET A 87 10.83 53.83 30.40
N ILE A 88 10.33 52.63 30.08
CA ILE A 88 8.90 52.32 29.92
C ILE A 88 8.16 52.54 31.23
N GLU A 89 8.65 51.97 32.34
CA GLU A 89 8.06 52.20 33.67
C GLU A 89 8.01 53.66 34.02
N THR A 90 9.10 54.39 33.73
CA THR A 90 9.17 55.85 34.01
C THR A 90 8.11 56.63 33.25
N LEU A 91 7.94 56.35 31.95
CA LEU A 91 6.95 57.04 31.13
C LEU A 91 5.50 56.68 31.57
N ILE A 92 5.23 55.45 31.90
CA ILE A 92 3.91 55.00 32.41
C ILE A 92 3.63 55.71 33.78
N LYS A 93 4.62 55.77 34.70
CA LYS A 93 4.49 56.45 35.99
C LYS A 93 4.31 57.99 35.83
N CYS A 94 4.78 58.54 34.72
CA CYS A 94 4.52 59.92 34.35
C CYS A 94 3.18 60.17 33.68
N GLY A 95 2.33 59.17 33.58
CA GLY A 95 0.97 59.27 33.06
C GLY A 95 0.81 59.04 31.53
N VAL A 96 1.84 58.51 30.86
CA VAL A 96 1.69 58.15 29.42
C VAL A 96 0.77 56.97 29.27
N ASP A 97 -0.28 57.13 28.47
CA ASP A 97 -1.23 56.02 28.18
C ASP A 97 -0.59 55.00 27.26
N ALA A 98 -0.34 53.80 27.80
CA ALA A 98 0.21 52.69 27.07
C ALA A 98 -0.74 52.09 26.01
N SER A 99 -2.04 52.41 26.12
CA SER A 99 -3.04 51.97 25.14
C SER A 99 -3.21 52.96 23.98
N ALA A 100 -2.65 54.18 24.12
CA ALA A 100 -2.73 55.17 23.07
C ALA A 100 -2.01 54.73 21.79
N THR A 101 -2.56 55.11 20.65
CA THR A 101 -2.02 54.76 19.33
C THR A 101 -1.18 55.88 18.75
N ASN A 102 -0.14 55.51 18.05
CA ASN A 102 0.66 56.44 17.27
C ASN A 102 1.17 55.74 16.00
N ARG A 103 1.51 56.56 15.00
CA ARG A 103 2.05 56.06 13.74
C ARG A 103 3.54 55.83 13.85
N MET A 104 3.97 54.60 13.53
CA MET A 104 5.35 54.20 13.71
C MET A 104 5.83 53.35 12.53
N LEU A 105 7.11 53.51 12.15
CA LEU A 105 7.77 52.63 11.20
C LEU A 105 8.25 51.40 11.95
N LEU A 106 7.56 50.30 11.75
CA LEU A 106 7.95 49.00 12.32
C LEU A 106 8.92 48.30 11.38
N GLN A 107 10.11 48.03 11.89
CA GLN A 107 11.13 47.23 11.18
C GLN A 107 10.98 45.78 11.52
N SER A 108 10.43 45.01 10.58
CA SER A 108 10.34 43.56 10.70
C SER A 108 11.66 42.88 10.35
N LEU A 109 11.90 41.69 10.88
CA LEU A 109 13.00 40.81 10.44
C LEU A 109 12.88 40.42 8.96
N LYS A 110 11.69 40.56 8.40
CA LYS A 110 11.44 40.39 6.96
C LYS A 110 11.33 41.75 6.32
N PRO A 111 12.34 42.24 5.55
CA PRO A 111 12.36 43.59 5.00
C PRO A 111 11.11 43.95 4.17
N SER A 112 10.50 42.97 3.49
CA SER A 112 9.26 43.15 2.74
C SER A 112 8.04 43.48 3.59
N LEU A 113 8.15 43.33 4.91
CA LEU A 113 7.10 43.64 5.89
C LEU A 113 7.41 44.89 6.72
N HIS A 114 8.45 45.69 6.36
CA HIS A 114 8.66 47.02 6.93
C HIS A 114 7.46 47.87 6.58
N THR A 115 6.85 48.48 7.57
CA THR A 115 5.61 49.22 7.34
C THR A 115 5.44 50.35 8.35
N ASN A 116 4.83 51.44 7.87
CA ASN A 116 4.42 52.53 8.70
C ASN A 116 2.95 52.34 9.07
N VAL A 117 2.69 51.97 10.31
CA VAL A 117 1.36 51.59 10.82
C VAL A 117 0.98 52.36 12.06
N ASP A 118 -0.30 52.54 12.27
CA ASP A 118 -0.85 52.99 13.56
C ASP A 118 -0.89 51.76 14.49
N CYS A 119 -0.16 51.83 15.60
CA CYS A 119 -0.10 50.75 16.58
C CYS A 119 0.01 51.33 18.01
N ASN A 120 -0.17 50.51 19.02
CA ASN A 120 0.05 50.83 20.42
C ASN A 120 1.38 50.26 20.93
N ALA A 121 1.76 50.58 22.17
CA ALA A 121 2.98 50.10 22.80
C ALA A 121 3.08 48.57 22.85
N LEU A 122 1.95 47.88 23.10
CA LEU A 122 1.91 46.42 23.18
C LEU A 122 2.21 45.77 21.83
N VAL A 123 1.62 46.26 20.73
CA VAL A 123 1.92 45.78 19.38
C VAL A 123 3.41 46.00 19.04
N ALA A 124 3.94 47.17 19.37
CA ALA A 124 5.36 47.46 19.13
C ALA A 124 6.28 46.46 19.87
N ALA A 125 5.98 46.17 21.14
CA ALA A 125 6.72 45.17 21.93
C ALA A 125 6.62 43.75 21.37
N VAL A 126 5.42 43.33 20.92
CA VAL A 126 5.19 41.99 20.31
C VAL A 126 5.99 41.82 19.01
N ILE A 127 5.95 42.81 18.12
CA ILE A 127 6.66 42.76 16.83
C ILE A 127 8.17 42.66 17.03
N HIS A 128 8.69 43.37 18.07
CA HIS A 128 10.11 43.36 18.40
C HIS A 128 10.50 42.25 19.40
N ARG A 129 9.55 41.33 19.72
CA ARG A 129 9.80 40.15 20.57
C ARG A 129 10.32 40.45 21.98
N GLN A 130 9.84 41.53 22.57
CA GLN A 130 10.28 42.02 23.89
C GLN A 130 9.44 41.41 25.02
N VAL A 131 9.72 40.16 25.41
CA VAL A 131 8.93 39.38 26.40
C VAL A 131 8.70 40.14 27.70
N LYS A 132 9.76 40.72 28.30
CA LYS A 132 9.67 41.48 29.57
C LYS A 132 8.75 42.70 29.45
N VAL A 133 8.83 43.39 28.32
CA VAL A 133 8.01 44.57 28.05
C VAL A 133 6.55 44.20 27.87
N VAL A 134 6.27 43.12 27.14
CA VAL A 134 4.89 42.59 26.99
C VAL A 134 4.30 42.28 28.36
N SER A 135 5.04 41.55 29.22
CA SER A 135 4.61 41.26 30.60
C SER A 135 4.31 42.53 31.40
N LEU A 136 5.21 43.52 31.34
CA LEU A 136 5.05 44.80 32.04
C LEU A 136 3.82 45.58 31.56
N LEU A 137 3.60 45.66 30.24
CA LEU A 137 2.46 46.35 29.65
C LEU A 137 1.12 45.70 30.03
N LEU A 138 1.07 44.36 29.98
CA LEU A 138 -0.14 43.60 30.39
C LEU A 138 -0.46 43.80 31.88
N GLN A 139 0.56 43.79 32.75
CA GLN A 139 0.43 44.08 34.20
C GLN A 139 -0.10 45.48 34.46
N ASN A 140 0.23 46.44 33.62
CA ASN A 140 -0.27 47.85 33.70
C ASN A 140 -1.62 48.04 33.00
N GLY A 141 -2.30 46.94 32.58
CA GLY A 141 -3.64 47.02 32.03
C GLY A 141 -3.74 47.55 30.60
N THR A 142 -2.67 47.47 29.81
CA THR A 142 -2.71 47.86 28.40
C THR A 142 -3.74 46.99 27.65
N THR A 143 -4.57 47.64 26.82
CA THR A 143 -5.63 46.94 26.07
C THR A 143 -5.06 45.95 25.05
N THR A 144 -5.61 44.75 25.03
CA THR A 144 -5.29 43.69 24.05
C THR A 144 -6.24 43.72 22.85
N ASP A 145 -7.34 44.46 22.93
CA ASP A 145 -8.34 44.62 21.90
C ASP A 145 -7.94 45.73 20.92
N PHE A 146 -6.88 45.48 20.18
CA PHE A 146 -6.38 46.36 19.15
C PHE A 146 -6.05 45.59 17.87
N GLU A 147 -6.55 46.06 16.73
CA GLU A 147 -6.25 45.49 15.43
C GLU A 147 -5.25 46.34 14.66
N VAL A 148 -4.27 45.69 14.07
CA VAL A 148 -3.21 46.34 13.30
C VAL A 148 -3.10 45.75 11.90
N ARG A 149 -2.87 46.57 10.89
CA ARG A 149 -2.63 46.11 9.50
C ARG A 149 -1.14 45.87 9.30
N LEU A 150 -0.77 44.60 9.30
CA LEU A 150 0.60 44.15 9.02
C LEU A 150 0.62 43.32 7.77
N GLY A 151 1.76 43.30 7.08
CA GLY A 151 1.99 42.32 6.00
C GLY A 151 2.04 40.93 6.60
N ALA A 152 1.07 40.10 6.21
CA ALA A 152 0.86 38.78 6.76
C ALA A 152 0.17 37.85 5.74
N TRP A 153 -0.22 36.66 6.17
CA TRP A 153 -1.10 35.81 5.43
C TRP A 153 -2.49 36.44 5.33
N SER A 154 -2.94 36.68 4.10
CA SER A 154 -4.31 37.07 3.79
C SER A 154 -5.08 35.87 3.23
N TRP A 155 -6.39 36.01 3.25
CA TRP A 155 -7.30 34.94 2.94
C TRP A 155 -8.42 35.43 2.01
N ASP A 156 -8.50 34.81 0.83
CA ASP A 156 -9.65 35.02 -0.04
C ASP A 156 -10.83 34.13 0.41
N ILE A 157 -11.82 34.75 1.02
CA ILE A 157 -13.02 34.07 1.52
C ILE A 157 -13.77 33.36 0.39
N SER A 158 -13.72 33.86 -0.84
CA SER A 158 -14.47 33.31 -1.97
C SER A 158 -13.85 32.03 -2.52
N THR A 159 -12.52 31.99 -2.64
CA THR A 159 -11.77 30.87 -3.23
C THR A 159 -11.19 29.93 -2.21
N GLY A 160 -11.02 30.37 -0.97
CA GLY A 160 -10.28 29.65 0.05
C GLY A 160 -8.76 29.68 -0.13
N GLU A 161 -8.27 30.54 -1.01
CA GLU A 161 -6.83 30.68 -1.25
C GLU A 161 -6.18 31.59 -0.19
N GLU A 162 -4.98 31.22 0.21
CA GLU A 162 -4.17 31.96 1.14
C GLU A 162 -3.00 32.62 0.41
N LEU A 163 -2.88 33.92 0.62
CA LEU A 163 -1.88 34.74 -0.04
C LEU A 163 -1.05 35.50 1.00
N ARG A 164 0.26 35.64 0.79
CA ARG A 164 1.07 36.56 1.57
C ARG A 164 1.04 37.94 0.93
N VAL A 165 0.56 38.91 1.69
CA VAL A 165 0.39 40.29 1.21
C VAL A 165 1.22 41.27 2.04
N GLY A 166 1.63 42.40 1.42
CA GLY A 166 2.24 43.50 2.12
C GLY A 166 1.24 44.30 2.98
N ALA A 167 1.73 45.10 3.91
CA ALA A 167 0.92 45.84 4.89
C ALA A 167 -0.20 46.69 4.30
N GLY A 168 0.02 47.30 3.14
CA GLY A 168 -0.98 48.12 2.46
C GLY A 168 -2.23 47.37 1.98
N LEU A 169 -2.10 46.07 1.76
CA LEU A 169 -3.15 45.18 1.33
C LEU A 169 -3.56 44.18 2.44
N GLY A 170 -2.87 44.20 3.57
CA GLY A 170 -3.11 43.32 4.70
C GLY A 170 -4.44 43.59 5.37
N GLU A 171 -5.03 42.54 5.91
CA GLU A 171 -6.19 42.66 6.79
C GLU A 171 -5.75 43.15 8.17
N PRO A 172 -6.65 43.81 8.93
CA PRO A 172 -6.35 44.13 10.32
C PRO A 172 -6.40 42.81 11.14
N TYR A 173 -5.38 42.61 11.96
CA TYR A 173 -5.26 41.43 12.83
C TYR A 173 -5.15 41.83 14.28
N GLY A 174 -5.74 41.05 15.17
CA GLY A 174 -5.58 41.19 16.62
C GLY A 174 -4.16 40.83 17.07
N ILE A 175 -3.83 41.17 18.31
CA ILE A 175 -2.49 41.08 18.89
C ILE A 175 -1.92 39.64 18.90
N THR A 176 -2.78 38.62 19.12
CA THR A 176 -2.38 37.20 19.10
C THR A 176 -1.94 36.73 17.72
N TRP A 177 -2.58 37.22 16.66
CA TRP A 177 -2.18 36.98 15.27
C TRP A 177 -0.80 37.58 14.98
N CYS A 178 -0.55 38.80 15.50
CA CYS A 178 0.75 39.44 15.41
C CYS A 178 1.83 38.61 16.13
N ALA A 179 1.52 38.06 17.30
CA ALA A 179 2.45 37.26 18.08
C ALA A 179 2.83 35.95 17.35
N ILE A 180 1.93 35.37 16.53
CA ILE A 180 2.24 34.21 15.71
C ILE A 180 3.12 34.58 14.50
N GLU A 181 2.83 35.68 13.81
CA GLU A 181 3.65 36.15 12.68
C GLU A 181 5.07 36.57 13.10
N TYR A 182 5.21 37.16 14.29
CA TYR A 182 6.48 37.60 14.86
C TYR A 182 6.92 36.74 16.04
N PHE A 183 6.62 35.45 15.97
CA PHE A 183 6.87 34.50 17.02
C PHE A 183 8.32 34.52 17.49
N GLU A 184 8.52 34.58 18.81
CA GLU A 184 9.82 34.40 19.43
C GLU A 184 10.05 32.95 19.84
N GLU A 185 11.31 32.53 19.93
CA GLU A 185 11.68 31.13 20.11
C GLU A 185 11.09 30.45 21.35
N SER A 186 10.83 31.22 22.41
CA SER A 186 10.32 30.67 23.68
C SER A 186 8.81 30.54 23.74
N GLY A 187 8.06 31.18 22.83
CA GLY A 187 6.60 31.23 22.86
C GLY A 187 5.99 31.97 24.04
N ALA A 188 6.81 32.65 24.86
CA ALA A 188 6.38 33.31 26.09
C ALA A 188 5.40 34.44 25.82
N ILE A 189 5.59 35.21 24.74
CA ILE A 189 4.68 36.32 24.37
C ILE A 189 3.28 35.77 24.06
N LEU A 190 3.20 34.72 23.24
CA LEU A 190 1.91 34.09 22.90
C LEU A 190 1.23 33.56 24.16
N SER A 191 1.98 32.89 25.04
CA SER A 191 1.48 32.33 26.30
C SER A 191 0.96 33.45 27.25
N LEU A 192 1.67 34.59 27.35
CA LEU A 192 1.22 35.71 28.13
C LEU A 192 -0.07 36.33 27.57
N LEU A 193 -0.17 36.51 26.26
CA LEU A 193 -1.34 37.08 25.62
C LEU A 193 -2.56 36.17 25.78
N LEU A 194 -2.39 34.86 25.71
CA LEU A 194 -3.51 33.87 25.85
C LEU A 194 -4.08 33.78 27.27
N GLN A 195 -3.41 34.41 28.27
CA GLN A 195 -4.03 34.61 29.61
C GLN A 195 -5.08 35.72 29.60
N HIS A 196 -5.05 36.62 28.62
CA HIS A 196 -5.93 37.77 28.50
C HIS A 196 -6.87 37.69 27.30
N VAL A 197 -6.55 36.90 26.30
CA VAL A 197 -7.30 36.76 25.03
C VAL A 197 -7.64 35.30 24.78
N SER A 198 -8.84 35.05 24.25
CA SER A 198 -9.30 33.70 23.94
C SER A 198 -8.41 33.00 22.90
N SER A 199 -8.01 31.76 23.19
CA SER A 199 -7.31 30.86 22.26
C SER A 199 -8.15 30.44 21.03
N ASN A 200 -9.50 30.61 21.08
CA ASN A 200 -10.44 30.31 20.01
C ASN A 200 -10.88 31.59 19.24
N GLY A 201 -10.13 32.68 19.33
CA GLY A 201 -10.39 33.88 18.54
C GLY A 201 -10.51 33.56 17.05
N CYS A 202 -11.48 34.18 16.40
CA CYS A 202 -11.79 33.94 15.00
C CYS A 202 -11.75 35.24 14.22
N HIS A 203 -11.10 35.23 13.07
CA HIS A 203 -11.06 36.35 12.14
C HIS A 203 -11.49 35.85 10.77
N ARG A 204 -12.58 36.39 10.20
CA ARG A 204 -13.17 35.99 8.90
C ARG A 204 -13.35 34.49 8.73
N GLY A 205 -13.84 33.82 9.77
CA GLY A 205 -14.09 32.36 9.75
C GLY A 205 -12.88 31.46 9.99
N ARG A 206 -11.69 32.05 10.17
CA ARG A 206 -10.44 31.32 10.45
C ARG A 206 -10.02 31.56 11.90
N THR A 207 -9.68 30.50 12.62
CA THR A 207 -9.20 30.61 14.00
C THR A 207 -7.70 30.91 14.06
N ILE A 208 -7.25 31.36 15.22
CA ILE A 208 -5.81 31.59 15.50
C ILE A 208 -5.01 30.33 15.26
N LEU A 209 -5.56 29.12 15.56
CA LEU A 209 -4.92 27.85 15.32
C LEU A 209 -4.63 27.61 13.82
N HIS A 210 -5.61 27.91 12.94
CA HIS A 210 -5.39 27.83 11.49
C HIS A 210 -4.30 28.79 11.02
N HIS A 211 -4.20 29.99 11.64
CA HIS A 211 -3.15 30.92 11.30
C HIS A 211 -1.76 30.41 11.70
N ALA A 212 -1.63 29.80 12.88
CA ALA A 212 -0.38 29.18 13.32
C ALA A 212 0.07 28.04 12.40
N ILE A 213 -0.89 27.27 11.89
CA ILE A 213 -0.64 26.21 10.90
C ILE A 213 -0.13 26.81 9.59
N LEU A 214 -0.75 27.89 9.09
CA LEU A 214 -0.30 28.59 7.88
C LEU A 214 1.13 29.14 8.02
N CYS A 215 1.47 29.62 9.21
CA CYS A 215 2.85 30.08 9.51
C CYS A 215 3.83 28.91 9.62
N GLY A 216 3.36 27.67 9.68
CA GLY A 216 4.18 26.47 9.84
C GLY A 216 4.83 26.37 11.22
N ASN A 217 4.29 27.06 12.22
CA ASN A 217 4.91 27.19 13.54
C ASN A 217 4.35 26.12 14.50
N VAL A 218 5.11 25.04 14.68
CA VAL A 218 4.73 23.90 15.54
C VAL A 218 4.55 24.31 16.99
N GLU A 219 5.44 25.18 17.52
CA GLU A 219 5.41 25.60 18.92
C GLU A 219 4.21 26.52 19.21
N ALA A 220 3.89 27.44 18.29
CA ALA A 220 2.67 28.23 18.40
C ALA A 220 1.39 27.34 18.38
N VAL A 221 1.36 26.32 17.53
CA VAL A 221 0.26 25.34 17.52
C VAL A 221 0.15 24.61 18.85
N ARG A 222 1.26 24.16 19.43
CA ARG A 222 1.30 23.49 20.73
C ARG A 222 0.76 24.39 21.84
N ILE A 223 1.28 25.60 21.96
CA ILE A 223 0.85 26.56 22.98
C ILE A 223 -0.64 26.86 22.88
N LEU A 224 -1.16 27.05 21.66
CA LEU A 224 -2.58 27.28 21.44
C LEU A 224 -3.44 26.10 21.91
N LEU A 225 -3.02 24.87 21.61
CA LEU A 225 -3.74 23.65 22.02
C LEU A 225 -3.66 23.45 23.55
N GLU A 226 -2.50 23.71 24.18
CA GLU A 226 -2.32 23.70 25.63
C GLU A 226 -3.22 24.74 26.33
N CYS A 227 -3.43 25.89 25.70
CA CYS A 227 -4.33 26.94 26.17
C CYS A 227 -5.81 26.70 25.79
N GLY A 228 -6.17 25.49 25.31
CA GLY A 228 -7.56 25.10 25.03
C GLY A 228 -8.11 25.55 23.68
N ALA A 229 -7.26 25.76 22.68
CA ALA A 229 -7.74 25.95 21.32
C ALA A 229 -8.44 24.69 20.82
N ASN A 230 -9.56 24.85 20.14
CA ASN A 230 -10.33 23.71 19.62
C ASN A 230 -9.60 23.07 18.43
N VAL A 231 -9.09 21.86 18.64
CA VAL A 231 -8.38 21.07 17.63
C VAL A 231 -9.27 20.70 16.42
N GLU A 232 -10.59 20.67 16.61
CA GLU A 232 -11.60 20.39 15.57
C GLU A 232 -12.26 21.65 15.00
N SER A 233 -11.70 22.82 15.23
CA SER A 233 -12.25 24.09 14.72
C SER A 233 -12.37 24.04 13.19
N ILE A 234 -13.51 24.51 12.66
CA ILE A 234 -13.82 24.46 11.24
C ILE A 234 -13.64 25.85 10.63
N VAL A 235 -12.90 25.97 9.55
CA VAL A 235 -12.88 27.14 8.67
C VAL A 235 -13.98 26.98 7.63
N LYS A 236 -14.89 27.96 7.55
CA LYS A 236 -15.95 28.00 6.54
C LYS A 236 -15.61 29.04 5.48
N THR A 237 -15.55 28.59 4.24
CA THR A 237 -15.46 29.50 3.09
C THR A 237 -16.84 29.86 2.57
N THR A 238 -16.96 30.91 1.76
CA THR A 238 -18.22 31.25 1.08
C THR A 238 -18.64 30.19 0.06
N SER A 239 -17.68 29.40 -0.45
CA SER A 239 -17.90 28.23 -1.31
C SER A 239 -18.30 26.96 -0.56
N LYS A 240 -18.52 27.04 0.76
CA LYS A 240 -18.87 25.93 1.67
C LYS A 240 -17.79 24.86 1.87
N THR A 241 -16.55 25.09 1.48
CA THR A 241 -15.47 24.17 1.81
C THR A 241 -15.13 24.27 3.30
N GLU A 242 -15.39 23.20 4.03
CA GLU A 242 -15.08 23.11 5.46
C GLU A 242 -13.71 22.43 5.64
N PHE A 243 -12.77 23.14 6.27
CA PHE A 243 -11.45 22.60 6.61
C PHE A 243 -11.24 22.59 8.11
N ARG A 244 -10.71 21.49 8.61
CA ARG A 244 -10.19 21.39 9.98
C ARG A 244 -8.66 21.60 9.99
N PRO A 245 -8.06 21.85 11.17
CA PRO A 245 -6.61 21.97 11.32
C PRO A 245 -5.82 20.85 10.68
N ILE A 246 -6.24 19.60 10.86
CA ILE A 246 -5.59 18.42 10.29
C ILE A 246 -5.63 18.41 8.75
N HIS A 247 -6.73 18.86 8.13
CA HIS A 247 -6.85 18.95 6.67
C HIS A 247 -5.89 20.01 6.11
N MET A 248 -5.81 21.17 6.78
CA MET A 248 -4.90 22.25 6.39
C MET A 248 -3.44 21.82 6.52
N ALA A 249 -3.06 21.21 7.65
CA ALA A 249 -1.71 20.71 7.87
C ALA A 249 -1.32 19.63 6.85
N SER A 250 -2.26 18.75 6.47
CA SER A 250 -2.07 17.73 5.42
C SER A 250 -1.88 18.34 4.05
N ARG A 251 -2.63 19.38 3.70
CA ARG A 251 -2.50 20.10 2.42
C ARG A 251 -1.16 20.81 2.30
N LEU A 252 -0.72 21.45 3.38
CA LEU A 252 0.53 22.22 3.43
C LEU A 252 1.78 21.34 3.60
N GLY A 253 1.63 20.04 3.89
CA GLY A 253 2.77 19.15 4.08
C GLY A 253 3.55 19.39 5.38
N LEU A 254 2.85 19.53 6.51
CA LEU A 254 3.42 19.87 7.81
C LEU A 254 3.34 18.68 8.81
N PRO A 255 4.20 17.65 8.68
CA PRO A 255 4.10 16.41 9.45
C PRO A 255 4.25 16.63 10.97
N ALA A 256 5.11 17.55 11.40
CA ALA A 256 5.29 17.86 12.82
C ALA A 256 4.02 18.50 13.44
N ILE A 257 3.31 19.32 12.68
CA ILE A 257 2.03 19.89 13.12
C ILE A 257 0.95 18.83 13.15
N ILE A 258 0.90 17.93 12.15
CA ILE A 258 -0.03 16.78 12.17
C ILE A 258 0.20 15.94 13.41
N GLN A 259 1.46 15.63 13.75
CA GLN A 259 1.78 14.90 14.97
C GLN A 259 1.29 15.64 16.21
N CYS A 260 1.53 16.94 16.29
CA CYS A 260 1.03 17.76 17.39
C CYS A 260 -0.51 17.71 17.51
N LEU A 261 -1.24 17.83 16.40
CA LEU A 261 -2.70 17.73 16.40
C LEU A 261 -3.18 16.34 16.87
N ILE A 262 -2.47 15.28 16.48
CA ILE A 262 -2.74 13.90 16.91
C ILE A 262 -2.55 13.75 18.42
N ASP A 263 -1.45 14.30 18.95
CA ASP A 263 -1.13 14.23 20.38
C ASP A 263 -2.21 14.93 21.24
N PHE A 264 -2.90 15.92 20.68
CA PHE A 264 -4.05 16.61 21.30
C PHE A 264 -5.42 16.01 20.90
N GLY A 265 -5.43 14.83 20.29
CA GLY A 265 -6.63 14.02 20.11
C GLY A 265 -7.53 14.46 18.95
N CYS A 266 -6.98 14.96 17.85
CA CYS A 266 -7.77 15.27 16.66
C CYS A 266 -8.36 13.99 16.02
N ASP A 267 -9.51 14.13 15.38
CA ASP A 267 -10.12 13.06 14.59
C ASP A 267 -9.37 12.87 13.27
N LEU A 268 -8.66 11.73 13.16
CA LEU A 268 -7.89 11.36 11.97
C LEU A 268 -8.75 11.13 10.72
N ASN A 269 -10.03 10.80 10.95
CA ASN A 269 -10.98 10.39 9.93
C ASN A 269 -12.04 11.46 9.63
N SER A 270 -11.84 12.65 10.19
CA SER A 270 -12.72 13.79 9.90
C SER A 270 -12.80 14.06 8.40
N LEU A 271 -13.99 14.45 7.94
CA LEU A 271 -14.28 14.67 6.53
C LEU A 271 -14.39 16.15 6.21
N THR A 272 -13.95 16.54 5.03
CA THR A 272 -14.29 17.81 4.40
C THR A 272 -15.69 17.74 3.77
N ASP A 273 -16.20 18.85 3.23
CA ASP A 273 -17.46 18.87 2.47
C ASP A 273 -17.47 17.94 1.25
N SER A 274 -16.29 17.72 0.62
CA SER A 274 -16.12 16.77 -0.47
C SER A 274 -16.01 15.31 0.01
N GLY A 275 -16.04 15.09 1.33
CA GLY A 275 -15.83 13.79 1.94
C GLY A 275 -14.36 13.36 1.98
N ASP A 276 -13.42 14.27 1.70
CA ASP A 276 -12.00 13.93 1.74
C ASP A 276 -11.49 13.85 3.18
N THR A 277 -10.77 12.78 3.50
CA THR A 277 -10.01 12.64 4.74
C THR A 277 -8.63 13.30 4.64
N ALA A 278 -7.95 13.46 5.78
CA ALA A 278 -6.56 13.92 5.81
C ALA A 278 -5.62 13.05 4.95
N LEU A 279 -5.83 11.71 4.92
CA LEU A 279 -5.09 10.78 4.05
C LEU A 279 -5.31 11.07 2.56
N MET A 280 -6.56 11.32 2.15
CA MET A 280 -6.91 11.65 0.77
C MET A 280 -6.30 12.97 0.34
N ILE A 281 -6.27 13.96 1.24
CA ILE A 281 -5.61 15.24 1.00
C ILE A 281 -4.11 15.05 0.83
N CYS A 282 -3.45 14.23 1.68
CA CYS A 282 -2.03 13.89 1.50
C CYS A 282 -1.77 13.24 0.15
N ALA A 283 -2.62 12.33 -0.29
CA ALA A 283 -2.50 11.67 -1.59
C ALA A 283 -2.65 12.68 -2.75
N LYS A 284 -3.63 13.59 -2.66
CA LYS A 284 -3.89 14.64 -3.65
C LYS A 284 -2.73 15.62 -3.80
N TYR A 285 -2.13 16.03 -2.69
CA TYR A 285 -1.04 17.01 -2.66
C TYR A 285 0.35 16.36 -2.59
N LYS A 286 0.45 15.04 -2.69
CA LYS A 286 1.71 14.26 -2.70
C LYS A 286 2.57 14.45 -1.46
N GLN A 287 1.93 14.50 -0.29
CA GLN A 287 2.58 14.78 0.99
C GLN A 287 3.00 13.48 1.69
N GLU A 288 4.16 12.96 1.32
CA GLU A 288 4.66 11.65 1.74
C GLU A 288 4.82 11.52 3.27
N GLU A 289 5.54 12.46 3.90
CA GLU A 289 5.79 12.39 5.35
C GLU A 289 4.50 12.56 6.18
N CYS A 290 3.58 13.40 5.71
CA CYS A 290 2.26 13.52 6.34
C CYS A 290 1.46 12.23 6.25
N LEU A 291 1.48 11.56 5.08
CA LEU A 291 0.85 10.25 4.89
C LEU A 291 1.40 9.22 5.87
N LYS A 292 2.74 9.17 6.03
CA LYS A 292 3.41 8.25 6.98
C LYS A 292 2.99 8.50 8.42
N VAL A 293 2.88 9.77 8.84
CA VAL A 293 2.46 10.14 10.20
C VAL A 293 1.02 9.70 10.45
N LEU A 294 0.09 10.03 9.55
CA LEU A 294 -1.32 9.64 9.65
C LEU A 294 -1.50 8.12 9.67
N THR A 295 -0.76 7.40 8.82
CA THR A 295 -0.79 5.93 8.78
C THR A 295 -0.35 5.32 10.10
N ARG A 296 0.77 5.82 10.69
CA ARG A 296 1.26 5.36 12.00
C ARG A 296 0.27 5.62 13.13
N ALA A 297 -0.47 6.72 13.03
CA ALA A 297 -1.49 7.07 14.00
C ALA A 297 -2.78 6.23 13.86
N GLY A 298 -2.93 5.49 12.77
CA GLY A 298 -4.06 4.60 12.56
C GLY A 298 -5.25 5.25 11.83
N ALA A 299 -5.00 6.21 10.96
CA ALA A 299 -6.01 6.76 10.06
C ALA A 299 -6.57 5.66 9.13
N ASP A 300 -7.86 5.74 8.79
CA ASP A 300 -8.61 4.69 8.10
C ASP A 300 -8.50 4.81 6.58
N PHE A 301 -7.92 3.80 5.94
CA PHE A 301 -7.79 3.68 4.47
C PHE A 301 -9.05 3.13 3.79
N GLY A 302 -10.00 2.60 4.55
CA GLY A 302 -11.25 2.04 4.03
C GLY A 302 -12.29 3.10 3.65
N LEU A 303 -12.06 4.36 3.98
CA LEU A 303 -12.98 5.45 3.69
C LEU A 303 -12.90 5.88 2.23
N VAL A 304 -14.05 6.35 1.71
CA VAL A 304 -14.18 6.93 0.38
C VAL A 304 -14.85 8.31 0.46
N ASN A 305 -14.48 9.22 -0.44
CA ASN A 305 -15.10 10.53 -0.54
C ASN A 305 -16.46 10.46 -1.25
N ILE A 306 -17.14 11.59 -1.42
CA ILE A 306 -18.45 11.67 -2.10
C ILE A 306 -18.39 11.16 -3.55
N ALA A 307 -17.24 11.27 -4.21
CA ALA A 307 -17.01 10.74 -5.56
C ALA A 307 -16.69 9.24 -5.57
N GLY A 308 -16.73 8.55 -4.43
CA GLY A 308 -16.37 7.13 -4.30
C GLY A 308 -14.87 6.85 -4.39
N GLN A 309 -14.01 7.85 -4.25
CA GLN A 309 -12.57 7.71 -4.35
C GLN A 309 -11.93 7.45 -2.98
N SER A 310 -11.03 6.48 -2.91
CA SER A 310 -10.18 6.22 -1.76
C SER A 310 -8.86 6.99 -1.85
N ALA A 311 -8.06 6.99 -0.78
CA ALA A 311 -6.73 7.62 -0.80
C ALA A 311 -5.81 7.03 -1.88
N SER A 312 -5.87 5.71 -2.12
CA SER A 312 -5.08 5.04 -3.17
C SER A 312 -5.55 5.44 -4.57
N SER A 313 -6.86 5.48 -4.84
CA SER A 313 -7.39 5.87 -6.15
C SER A 313 -7.14 7.36 -6.46
N ILE A 314 -7.12 8.22 -5.43
CA ILE A 314 -6.71 9.62 -5.57
C ILE A 314 -5.23 9.70 -5.92
N ALA A 315 -4.35 8.95 -5.25
CA ALA A 315 -2.93 8.91 -5.57
C ALA A 315 -2.69 8.50 -7.04
N GLU A 316 -3.45 7.55 -7.55
CA GLU A 316 -3.42 7.13 -8.95
C GLU A 316 -3.87 8.26 -9.89
N SER A 317 -5.01 8.89 -9.60
CA SER A 317 -5.58 9.99 -10.40
C SER A 317 -4.61 11.18 -10.51
N TYR A 318 -3.86 11.45 -9.45
CA TYR A 318 -2.85 12.52 -9.40
C TYR A 318 -1.45 12.07 -9.82
N LYS A 319 -1.30 10.85 -10.42
CA LYS A 319 -0.01 10.28 -10.88
C LYS A 319 1.05 10.25 -9.78
N TRP A 320 0.66 9.77 -8.62
CA TRP A 320 1.54 9.63 -7.47
C TRP A 320 1.50 8.21 -6.84
N SER A 321 1.03 7.21 -7.58
CA SER A 321 0.91 5.83 -7.11
C SER A 321 2.22 5.31 -6.49
N HIS A 322 3.34 5.49 -7.19
CA HIS A 322 4.63 5.01 -6.71
C HIS A 322 5.07 5.65 -5.38
N GLY A 323 4.93 6.98 -5.24
CA GLY A 323 5.25 7.65 -3.96
C GLY A 323 4.34 7.22 -2.82
N PHE A 324 3.05 7.05 -3.11
CA PHE A 324 2.07 6.52 -2.15
C PHE A 324 2.44 5.08 -1.72
N GLU A 325 2.74 4.21 -2.68
CA GLU A 325 3.14 2.82 -2.43
C GLU A 325 4.40 2.73 -1.57
N GLN A 326 5.44 3.51 -1.89
CA GLN A 326 6.68 3.54 -1.11
C GLN A 326 6.45 4.05 0.31
N ALA A 327 5.68 5.12 0.48
CA ALA A 327 5.35 5.65 1.80
C ALA A 327 4.65 4.61 2.68
N MET A 328 3.72 3.86 2.08
CA MET A 328 2.99 2.79 2.76
C MET A 328 3.89 1.61 3.12
N LEU A 329 4.73 1.15 2.18
CA LEU A 329 5.68 0.07 2.43
C LEU A 329 6.66 0.43 3.54
N ASP A 330 7.17 1.66 3.58
CA ASP A 330 8.07 2.15 4.64
C ASP A 330 7.43 2.07 6.04
N VAL A 331 6.12 2.33 6.12
CA VAL A 331 5.38 2.24 7.40
C VAL A 331 5.16 0.79 7.80
N ILE A 332 4.78 -0.08 6.84
CA ILE A 332 4.51 -1.50 7.09
C ILE A 332 5.80 -2.22 7.49
N ARG A 333 6.93 -1.99 6.81
CA ARG A 333 8.24 -2.56 7.16
C ARG A 333 8.68 -2.20 8.59
N LYS A 334 8.24 -1.04 9.11
CA LYS A 334 8.48 -0.61 10.51
C LYS A 334 7.50 -1.22 11.52
N GLY A 335 6.69 -2.18 11.11
CA GLY A 335 5.78 -2.91 11.99
C GLY A 335 4.42 -2.22 12.23
N LYS A 336 4.09 -1.17 11.50
CA LYS A 336 2.78 -0.51 11.60
C LYS A 336 1.92 -0.82 10.38
N ILE A 337 0.85 -1.56 10.60
CA ILE A 337 -0.05 -1.96 9.53
C ILE A 337 -1.17 -0.91 9.38
N PRO A 338 -1.46 -0.45 8.15
CA PRO A 338 -2.54 0.49 7.90
C PRO A 338 -3.91 -0.08 8.31
N LYS A 339 -4.70 0.71 9.01
CA LYS A 339 -6.07 0.35 9.36
C LYS A 339 -7.01 0.51 8.17
N SER A 340 -7.98 -0.37 8.05
CA SER A 340 -9.03 -0.26 7.06
C SER A 340 -10.35 -0.77 7.63
N SER A 341 -11.35 0.06 7.66
CA SER A 341 -12.72 -0.30 8.05
C SER A 341 -13.46 -1.06 6.93
N ASN A 342 -12.97 -0.93 5.70
CA ASN A 342 -13.53 -1.60 4.54
C ASN A 342 -12.44 -2.29 3.73
N THR A 343 -12.34 -3.61 3.86
CA THR A 343 -11.34 -4.44 3.19
C THR A 343 -11.49 -4.48 1.67
N SER A 344 -12.70 -4.25 1.14
CA SER A 344 -12.90 -4.16 -0.32
C SER A 344 -12.34 -2.86 -0.90
N THR A 345 -12.31 -1.77 -0.12
CA THR A 345 -11.66 -0.52 -0.51
C THR A 345 -10.15 -0.60 -0.41
N PHE A 346 -9.64 -1.12 0.71
CA PHE A 346 -8.22 -1.28 0.95
C PHE A 346 -7.94 -2.49 1.86
N SER A 347 -7.20 -3.46 1.34
CA SER A 347 -6.68 -4.59 2.11
C SER A 347 -5.16 -4.51 2.16
N PRO A 348 -4.54 -4.36 3.35
CA PRO A 348 -3.09 -4.34 3.48
C PRO A 348 -2.41 -5.58 2.90
N LEU A 349 -2.99 -6.76 3.10
CA LEU A 349 -2.46 -8.02 2.58
C LEU A 349 -2.44 -8.05 1.05
N ILE A 350 -3.57 -7.68 0.41
CA ILE A 350 -3.66 -7.61 -1.07
C ILE A 350 -2.73 -6.51 -1.60
N PHE A 351 -2.68 -5.36 -0.95
CA PHE A 351 -1.82 -4.25 -1.33
C PHE A 351 -0.36 -4.67 -1.41
N VAL A 352 0.18 -5.25 -0.33
CA VAL A 352 1.58 -5.70 -0.28
C VAL A 352 1.85 -6.86 -1.25
N SER A 353 0.89 -7.76 -1.42
CA SER A 353 0.99 -8.87 -2.37
C SER A 353 1.05 -8.41 -3.83
N LYS A 354 0.32 -7.35 -4.19
CA LYS A 354 0.37 -6.72 -5.53
C LYS A 354 1.73 -6.08 -5.81
N LEU A 355 2.37 -5.51 -4.79
CA LEU A 355 3.69 -4.86 -4.92
C LEU A 355 4.86 -5.84 -4.85
N GLY A 356 4.66 -7.01 -4.27
CA GLY A 356 5.68 -8.05 -4.17
C GLY A 356 6.77 -7.79 -3.12
N ASP A 357 6.52 -6.89 -2.17
CA ASP A 357 7.47 -6.58 -1.10
C ASP A 357 7.46 -7.67 -0.02
N THR A 358 8.52 -8.44 0.02
CA THR A 358 8.63 -9.61 0.90
C THR A 358 8.78 -9.25 2.37
N GLU A 359 9.41 -8.12 2.70
CA GLU A 359 9.60 -7.66 4.09
C GLU A 359 8.28 -7.15 4.66
N ALA A 360 7.60 -6.27 3.92
CA ALA A 360 6.28 -5.80 4.31
C ALA A 360 5.26 -6.94 4.40
N LEU A 361 5.32 -7.92 3.47
CA LEU A 361 4.43 -9.07 3.49
C LEU A 361 4.66 -9.95 4.72
N LYS A 362 5.91 -10.19 5.12
CA LYS A 362 6.23 -10.90 6.37
C LYS A 362 5.60 -10.21 7.58
N THR A 363 5.75 -8.88 7.68
CA THR A 363 5.17 -8.09 8.76
C THR A 363 3.65 -8.25 8.83
N VAL A 364 2.96 -8.22 7.67
CA VAL A 364 1.50 -8.40 7.62
C VAL A 364 1.08 -9.83 8.01
N ILE A 365 1.81 -10.85 7.55
CA ILE A 365 1.53 -12.26 7.89
C ILE A 365 1.77 -12.52 9.38
N GLU A 366 2.86 -12.00 9.95
CA GLU A 366 3.24 -12.19 11.35
C GLU A 366 2.25 -11.55 12.33
N SER A 367 1.54 -10.50 11.92
CA SER A 367 0.50 -9.86 12.74
C SER A 367 -0.68 -10.79 13.04
N ARG A 368 -0.96 -11.74 12.16
CA ARG A 368 -2.11 -12.67 12.23
C ARG A 368 -3.49 -11.99 12.32
N GLU A 369 -3.58 -10.75 11.92
CA GLU A 369 -4.82 -9.96 11.96
C GLU A 369 -5.67 -10.15 10.70
N PHE A 370 -5.09 -10.72 9.62
CA PHE A 370 -5.70 -10.80 8.31
C PHE A 370 -5.96 -12.23 7.90
N ASP A 371 -7.13 -12.44 7.28
CA ASP A 371 -7.46 -13.68 6.61
C ASP A 371 -6.61 -13.79 5.32
N LEU A 372 -5.75 -14.81 5.25
CA LEU A 372 -4.87 -15.07 4.10
C LEU A 372 -5.67 -15.43 2.84
N ASP A 373 -6.87 -15.93 3.03
CA ASP A 373 -7.78 -16.42 1.99
C ASP A 373 -8.83 -15.37 1.58
N TYR A 374 -8.75 -14.16 2.15
CA TYR A 374 -9.61 -13.05 1.76
C TYR A 374 -9.52 -12.79 0.24
N GLN A 375 -10.67 -12.69 -0.42
CA GLN A 375 -10.81 -12.40 -1.85
C GLN A 375 -11.40 -11.01 -2.07
N ASP A 376 -10.82 -10.25 -3.01
CA ASP A 376 -11.34 -8.94 -3.42
C ASP A 376 -12.65 -9.08 -4.23
N ASP A 377 -13.23 -7.94 -4.64
CA ASP A 377 -14.49 -7.89 -5.39
C ASP A 377 -14.46 -8.67 -6.71
N SER A 378 -13.29 -8.96 -7.26
CA SER A 378 -13.09 -9.79 -8.45
C SER A 378 -12.84 -11.26 -8.11
N GLY A 379 -12.81 -11.62 -6.82
CA GLY A 379 -12.50 -12.95 -6.32
C GLY A 379 -11.00 -13.27 -6.28
N PHE A 380 -10.11 -12.27 -6.40
CA PHE A 380 -8.67 -12.49 -6.32
C PHE A 380 -8.21 -12.52 -4.87
N SER A 381 -7.52 -13.58 -4.47
CA SER A 381 -6.81 -13.66 -3.19
C SER A 381 -5.39 -13.07 -3.29
N ALA A 382 -4.75 -12.88 -2.12
CA ALA A 382 -3.36 -12.43 -2.05
C ALA A 382 -2.41 -13.32 -2.89
N VAL A 383 -2.60 -14.64 -2.80
CA VAL A 383 -1.81 -15.62 -3.58
C VAL A 383 -2.01 -15.44 -5.09
N MET A 384 -3.24 -15.19 -5.53
CA MET A 384 -3.54 -14.95 -6.95
C MET A 384 -2.90 -13.66 -7.47
N HIS A 385 -2.90 -12.58 -6.66
CA HIS A 385 -2.24 -11.33 -7.03
C HIS A 385 -0.72 -11.50 -7.19
N THR A 386 -0.06 -12.24 -6.28
CA THR A 386 1.38 -12.54 -6.44
C THR A 386 1.66 -13.36 -7.69
N ALA A 387 0.77 -14.31 -8.03
CA ALA A 387 0.88 -15.13 -9.22
C ALA A 387 0.74 -14.31 -10.51
N VAL A 388 -0.27 -13.42 -10.60
CA VAL A 388 -0.48 -12.52 -11.75
C VAL A 388 0.70 -11.56 -11.95
N LYS A 389 1.24 -11.02 -10.86
CA LYS A 389 2.36 -10.06 -10.92
C LYS A 389 3.73 -10.71 -11.07
N GLY A 390 3.85 -12.02 -10.90
CA GLY A 390 5.12 -12.73 -11.03
C GLY A 390 6.02 -12.69 -9.78
N HIS A 391 5.46 -12.41 -8.61
CA HIS A 391 6.20 -12.28 -7.34
C HIS A 391 6.37 -13.63 -6.64
N ALA A 392 7.32 -14.46 -7.10
CA ALA A 392 7.50 -15.84 -6.64
C ALA A 392 7.86 -15.96 -5.15
N GLU A 393 8.68 -15.05 -4.60
CA GLU A 393 9.03 -15.08 -3.18
C GLU A 393 7.87 -14.68 -2.27
N SER A 394 7.07 -13.70 -2.68
CA SER A 394 5.83 -13.33 -1.97
C SER A 394 4.81 -14.47 -2.02
N PHE A 395 4.69 -15.16 -3.17
CA PHE A 395 3.89 -16.37 -3.31
C PHE A 395 4.36 -17.46 -2.33
N ARG A 396 5.68 -17.71 -2.26
CA ARG A 396 6.29 -18.65 -1.31
C ARG A 396 5.88 -18.33 0.13
N LEU A 397 6.03 -17.08 0.55
CA LEU A 397 5.68 -16.65 1.91
C LEU A 397 4.21 -16.93 2.25
N LEU A 398 3.29 -16.62 1.35
CA LEU A 398 1.86 -16.85 1.55
C LEU A 398 1.53 -18.34 1.64
N VAL A 399 2.08 -19.17 0.73
CA VAL A 399 1.87 -20.63 0.74
C VAL A 399 2.40 -21.25 2.02
N TYR A 400 3.60 -20.85 2.48
CA TYR A 400 4.18 -21.35 3.73
C TYR A 400 3.45 -20.84 4.98
N ALA A 401 2.76 -19.71 4.88
CA ALA A 401 1.88 -19.20 5.93
C ALA A 401 0.52 -19.94 5.99
N GLY A 402 0.19 -20.72 4.97
CA GLY A 402 -1.02 -21.55 4.93
C GLY A 402 -2.15 -21.02 4.06
N ALA A 403 -1.89 -20.07 3.17
CA ALA A 403 -2.90 -19.56 2.23
C ALA A 403 -3.40 -20.65 1.27
N ASP A 404 -4.70 -20.68 0.98
CA ASP A 404 -5.32 -21.69 0.11
C ASP A 404 -5.10 -21.37 -1.37
N VAL A 405 -4.29 -22.18 -2.03
CA VAL A 405 -3.98 -22.08 -3.47
C VAL A 405 -5.07 -22.65 -4.39
N LYS A 406 -6.09 -23.33 -3.81
CA LYS A 406 -7.21 -23.93 -4.57
C LYS A 406 -8.32 -22.92 -4.86
N LEU A 407 -8.34 -21.81 -4.15
CA LEU A 407 -9.34 -20.78 -4.37
C LEU A 407 -9.38 -20.38 -5.84
N CYS A 408 -10.59 -20.14 -6.32
CA CYS A 408 -10.84 -19.66 -7.68
C CYS A 408 -11.37 -18.23 -7.62
N ASN A 409 -10.95 -17.41 -8.59
CA ASN A 409 -11.55 -16.10 -8.80
C ASN A 409 -12.95 -16.25 -9.44
N LYS A 410 -13.63 -15.14 -9.71
CA LYS A 410 -14.95 -15.16 -10.37
C LYS A 410 -14.96 -15.75 -11.79
N TYR A 411 -13.79 -15.92 -12.41
CA TYR A 411 -13.60 -16.54 -13.73
C TYR A 411 -13.26 -18.03 -13.63
N GLY A 412 -13.22 -18.60 -12.41
CA GLY A 412 -12.84 -19.99 -12.19
C GLY A 412 -11.34 -20.27 -12.26
N GLU A 413 -10.50 -19.24 -12.24
CA GLU A 413 -9.04 -19.37 -12.34
C GLU A 413 -8.40 -19.47 -10.96
N THR A 414 -7.48 -20.42 -10.79
CA THR A 414 -6.64 -20.57 -9.59
C THR A 414 -5.33 -19.80 -9.72
N ALA A 415 -4.61 -19.60 -8.60
CA ALA A 415 -3.32 -18.94 -8.60
C ALA A 415 -2.30 -19.56 -9.57
N ILE A 416 -2.28 -20.90 -9.68
CA ILE A 416 -1.38 -21.61 -10.60
C ILE A 416 -1.80 -21.42 -12.06
N MET A 417 -3.08 -21.37 -12.37
CA MET A 417 -3.55 -21.05 -13.74
C MET A 417 -3.11 -19.63 -14.13
N LEU A 418 -3.28 -18.68 -13.21
CA LEU A 418 -2.87 -17.28 -13.41
C LEU A 418 -1.35 -17.14 -13.57
N SER A 419 -0.55 -17.96 -12.89
CA SER A 419 0.92 -17.93 -13.03
C SER A 419 1.40 -18.34 -14.42
N LYS A 420 0.62 -19.15 -15.16
CA LYS A 420 0.94 -19.56 -16.55
C LYS A 420 0.96 -18.36 -17.51
N LEU A 421 0.30 -17.26 -17.17
CA LEU A 421 0.33 -16.02 -17.96
C LEU A 421 1.68 -15.29 -17.83
N ASN A 422 2.51 -15.65 -16.87
CA ASN A 422 3.81 -15.04 -16.59
C ASN A 422 4.97 -15.92 -17.07
N ARG A 423 6.06 -15.29 -17.50
CA ARG A 423 7.31 -15.97 -17.88
C ARG A 423 7.95 -16.75 -16.72
N ASN A 424 7.51 -16.52 -15.49
CA ASN A 424 8.08 -17.11 -14.27
C ASN A 424 7.25 -18.28 -13.72
N CYS A 425 6.34 -18.88 -14.51
CA CYS A 425 5.47 -19.95 -14.03
C CYS A 425 6.26 -21.12 -13.42
N ASP A 426 7.44 -21.43 -13.93
CA ASP A 426 8.31 -22.48 -13.41
C ASP A 426 8.79 -22.24 -11.98
N LEU A 427 8.93 -20.98 -11.55
CA LEU A 427 9.28 -20.65 -10.17
C LEU A 427 8.13 -20.94 -9.21
N PHE A 428 6.90 -20.62 -9.61
CA PHE A 428 5.70 -20.91 -8.81
C PHE A 428 5.50 -22.40 -8.63
N GLU A 429 5.64 -23.17 -9.72
CA GLU A 429 5.58 -24.64 -9.67
C GLU A 429 6.67 -25.23 -8.78
N LYS A 430 7.89 -24.68 -8.81
CA LYS A 430 8.98 -25.07 -7.93
C LYS A 430 8.62 -24.84 -6.46
N VAL A 431 8.07 -23.67 -6.13
CA VAL A 431 7.61 -23.35 -4.76
C VAL A 431 6.56 -24.35 -4.28
N MET A 432 5.56 -24.66 -5.13
CA MET A 432 4.52 -25.64 -4.80
C MET A 432 5.10 -27.01 -4.53
N LEU A 433 6.08 -27.42 -5.34
CA LEU A 433 6.76 -28.70 -5.21
C LEU A 433 7.57 -28.78 -3.92
N GLU A 434 8.40 -27.76 -3.62
CA GLU A 434 9.20 -27.66 -2.39
C GLU A 434 8.29 -27.72 -1.16
N PHE A 435 7.19 -26.95 -1.16
CA PHE A 435 6.23 -26.94 -0.08
C PHE A 435 5.61 -28.33 0.16
N ALA A 436 5.19 -28.99 -0.90
CA ALA A 436 4.58 -30.32 -0.81
C ALA A 436 5.57 -31.40 -0.30
N LEU A 437 6.84 -31.30 -0.67
CA LEU A 437 7.88 -32.21 -0.20
C LEU A 437 8.21 -32.00 1.28
N GLU A 438 8.19 -30.75 1.76
CA GLU A 438 8.50 -30.40 3.16
C GLU A 438 7.33 -30.65 4.12
N LYS A 439 6.10 -30.28 3.74
CA LYS A 439 4.91 -30.29 4.60
C LYS A 439 4.00 -31.50 4.39
N GLY A 440 4.20 -32.26 3.30
CA GLY A 440 3.39 -33.43 2.97
C GLY A 440 1.98 -33.07 2.50
N ASN A 441 1.10 -34.06 2.47
CA ASN A 441 -0.26 -33.94 1.89
C ASN A 441 -1.30 -33.29 2.84
N GLN A 442 -0.90 -32.84 4.02
CA GLN A 442 -1.84 -32.35 5.03
C GLN A 442 -2.38 -30.93 4.78
N ASN A 443 -1.78 -30.19 3.83
CA ASN A 443 -2.15 -28.81 3.54
C ASN A 443 -2.62 -28.62 2.09
N THR A 444 -3.50 -27.66 1.89
CA THR A 444 -4.05 -27.25 0.60
C THR A 444 -2.99 -26.93 -0.46
N GLY A 445 -1.78 -26.54 -0.03
CA GLY A 445 -0.64 -26.22 -0.91
C GLY A 445 -0.09 -27.39 -1.73
N GLY A 446 -0.31 -28.64 -1.30
CA GLY A 446 0.15 -29.84 -2.03
C GLY A 446 -0.69 -30.23 -3.25
N PHE A 447 -1.83 -29.60 -3.47
CA PHE A 447 -2.82 -30.03 -4.48
C PHE A 447 -2.25 -30.11 -5.91
N TYR A 448 -1.39 -29.17 -6.32
CA TYR A 448 -0.82 -29.16 -7.67
C TYR A 448 0.63 -29.68 -7.76
N ALA A 449 1.24 -30.07 -6.64
CA ALA A 449 2.65 -30.44 -6.63
C ALA A 449 2.96 -31.62 -7.57
N LEU A 450 2.09 -32.64 -7.56
CA LEU A 450 2.26 -33.82 -8.42
C LEU A 450 2.07 -33.46 -9.90
N HIS A 451 1.16 -32.56 -10.23
CA HIS A 451 0.97 -32.04 -11.59
C HIS A 451 2.21 -31.29 -12.08
N CYS A 452 2.76 -30.40 -11.23
CA CYS A 452 3.96 -29.64 -11.55
C CYS A 452 5.17 -30.56 -11.76
N ALA A 453 5.39 -31.52 -10.87
CA ALA A 453 6.46 -32.50 -11.01
C ALA A 453 6.32 -33.35 -12.27
N ALA A 454 5.10 -33.80 -12.57
CA ALA A 454 4.79 -34.60 -13.74
C ALA A 454 5.02 -33.82 -15.06
N ARG A 455 4.60 -32.56 -15.12
CA ARG A 455 4.79 -31.68 -16.26
C ARG A 455 6.27 -31.37 -16.51
N ARG A 456 7.05 -31.13 -15.45
CA ARG A 456 8.47 -30.76 -15.52
C ARG A 456 9.41 -31.94 -15.81
N GLY A 457 8.92 -33.16 -15.72
CA GLY A 457 9.76 -34.33 -15.92
C GLY A 457 10.58 -34.74 -14.70
N ASP A 458 10.26 -34.24 -13.50
CA ASP A 458 10.98 -34.53 -12.27
C ASP A 458 10.57 -35.88 -11.67
N LEU A 459 11.25 -36.92 -12.12
CA LEU A 459 11.00 -38.29 -11.68
C LEU A 459 11.23 -38.50 -10.18
N HIS A 460 12.22 -37.81 -9.61
CA HIS A 460 12.53 -37.92 -8.19
C HIS A 460 11.37 -37.41 -7.33
N SER A 461 10.92 -36.20 -7.60
CA SER A 461 9.80 -35.58 -6.89
C SER A 461 8.48 -36.34 -7.08
N VAL A 462 8.17 -36.82 -8.29
CA VAL A 462 7.00 -37.66 -8.53
C VAL A 462 7.07 -38.93 -7.66
N THR A 463 8.23 -39.59 -7.58
CA THR A 463 8.39 -40.79 -6.78
C THR A 463 8.23 -40.52 -5.28
N LEU A 464 8.76 -39.40 -4.77
CA LEU A 464 8.61 -39.00 -3.36
C LEU A 464 7.16 -38.65 -3.04
N LEU A 465 6.51 -37.84 -3.87
CA LEU A 465 5.11 -37.43 -3.66
C LEU A 465 4.16 -38.63 -3.68
N THR A 466 4.32 -39.55 -4.64
CA THR A 466 3.50 -40.76 -4.71
C THR A 466 3.71 -41.68 -3.50
N ARG A 467 4.95 -41.82 -3.00
CA ARG A 467 5.26 -42.56 -1.75
C ARG A 467 4.65 -41.91 -0.52
N ASN A 468 4.57 -40.58 -0.50
CA ASN A 468 3.96 -39.82 0.59
C ASN A 468 2.42 -39.80 0.53
N GLY A 469 1.81 -40.58 -0.37
CA GLY A 469 0.37 -40.78 -0.42
C GLY A 469 -0.41 -39.67 -1.15
N PHE A 470 0.23 -38.89 -2.01
CA PHE A 470 -0.48 -37.96 -2.88
C PHE A 470 -1.33 -38.73 -3.89
N ASP A 471 -2.58 -38.33 -4.06
CA ASP A 471 -3.49 -38.98 -5.00
C ASP A 471 -3.04 -38.69 -6.44
N VAL A 472 -2.71 -39.76 -7.16
CA VAL A 472 -2.22 -39.71 -8.54
C VAL A 472 -3.33 -39.38 -9.57
N ASN A 473 -4.59 -39.38 -9.15
CA ASN A 473 -5.75 -39.17 -10.01
C ASN A 473 -6.45 -37.83 -9.81
N VAL A 474 -5.94 -36.96 -8.95
CA VAL A 474 -6.50 -35.61 -8.72
C VAL A 474 -6.46 -34.82 -10.03
N PRO A 475 -7.60 -34.30 -10.52
CA PRO A 475 -7.61 -33.38 -11.66
C PRO A 475 -7.19 -31.96 -11.29
N ASP A 476 -6.60 -31.23 -12.21
CA ASP A 476 -6.43 -29.78 -12.09
C ASP A 476 -7.71 -29.03 -12.50
N GLY A 477 -7.70 -27.70 -12.54
CA GLY A 477 -8.86 -26.89 -12.90
C GLY A 477 -9.36 -27.06 -14.34
N GLU A 478 -8.58 -27.70 -15.22
CA GLU A 478 -8.96 -28.08 -16.58
C GLU A 478 -9.18 -29.59 -16.73
N ASP A 479 -9.32 -30.33 -15.61
CA ASP A 479 -9.44 -31.77 -15.50
C ASP A 479 -8.21 -32.55 -16.03
N TYR A 480 -7.03 -31.96 -16.11
CA TYR A 480 -5.81 -32.70 -16.39
C TYR A 480 -5.35 -33.46 -15.16
N THR A 481 -5.11 -34.77 -15.31
CA THR A 481 -4.42 -35.56 -14.29
C THR A 481 -2.91 -35.45 -14.44
N PRO A 482 -2.10 -35.75 -13.39
CA PRO A 482 -0.64 -35.82 -13.51
C PRO A 482 -0.15 -36.71 -14.65
N LEU A 483 -0.84 -37.85 -14.88
CA LEU A 483 -0.54 -38.76 -15.99
C LEU A 483 -0.75 -38.10 -17.36
N MET A 484 -1.82 -37.31 -17.53
CA MET A 484 -2.08 -36.58 -18.77
C MET A 484 -1.00 -35.55 -19.07
N LEU A 485 -0.53 -34.82 -18.04
CA LEU A 485 0.55 -33.85 -18.21
C LEU A 485 1.88 -34.54 -18.56
N ALA A 486 2.25 -35.61 -17.83
CA ALA A 486 3.44 -36.37 -18.13
C ALA A 486 3.40 -36.96 -19.56
N ALA A 487 2.24 -37.42 -20.02
CA ALA A 487 2.02 -37.97 -21.35
C ALA A 487 2.14 -36.91 -22.45
N ARG A 488 1.59 -35.70 -22.21
CA ARG A 488 1.66 -34.56 -23.13
C ARG A 488 3.11 -34.08 -23.33
N GLU A 489 3.91 -34.08 -22.27
CA GLU A 489 5.32 -33.66 -22.32
C GLU A 489 6.29 -34.82 -22.68
N GLY A 490 5.80 -36.05 -22.86
CA GLY A 490 6.62 -37.19 -23.30
C GLY A 490 7.43 -37.91 -22.22
N HIS A 491 7.12 -37.68 -20.94
CA HIS A 491 7.87 -38.25 -19.81
C HIS A 491 7.52 -39.70 -19.49
N ALA A 492 8.00 -40.65 -20.29
CA ALA A 492 7.70 -42.07 -20.20
C ALA A 492 8.00 -42.70 -18.82
N SER A 493 9.11 -42.34 -18.18
CA SER A 493 9.49 -42.85 -16.86
C SER A 493 8.49 -42.45 -15.78
N ILE A 494 7.98 -41.20 -15.85
CA ILE A 494 6.95 -40.70 -14.96
C ILE A 494 5.62 -41.39 -15.19
N CYS A 495 5.23 -41.59 -16.46
CA CYS A 495 4.02 -42.36 -16.79
C CYS A 495 4.08 -43.77 -16.17
N LYS A 496 5.22 -44.45 -16.22
CA LYS A 496 5.40 -45.78 -15.58
C LYS A 496 5.20 -45.71 -14.07
N VAL A 497 5.79 -44.73 -13.39
CA VAL A 497 5.62 -44.53 -11.94
C VAL A 497 4.17 -44.25 -11.59
N LEU A 498 3.55 -43.26 -12.23
CA LEU A 498 2.15 -42.91 -11.96
C LEU A 498 1.19 -44.09 -12.18
N ILE A 499 1.37 -44.86 -13.26
CA ILE A 499 0.59 -46.07 -13.55
C ILE A 499 0.80 -47.13 -12.47
N SER A 500 2.04 -47.33 -12.00
CA SER A 500 2.33 -48.31 -10.93
C SER A 500 1.68 -47.94 -9.60
N TYR A 501 1.38 -46.66 -9.37
CA TYR A 501 0.61 -46.17 -8.21
C TYR A 501 -0.89 -46.00 -8.49
N GLY A 502 -1.40 -46.52 -9.62
CA GLY A 502 -2.83 -46.63 -9.91
C GLY A 502 -3.42 -45.44 -10.69
N ALA A 503 -2.62 -44.73 -11.47
CA ALA A 503 -3.14 -43.65 -12.32
C ALA A 503 -4.10 -44.19 -13.40
N HIS A 504 -5.22 -43.51 -13.61
CA HIS A 504 -6.27 -43.90 -14.56
C HIS A 504 -5.93 -43.43 -15.98
N CYS A 505 -5.55 -44.38 -16.85
CA CYS A 505 -5.22 -44.10 -18.27
C CYS A 505 -6.43 -43.64 -19.11
N ASN A 506 -7.66 -43.92 -18.67
CA ASN A 506 -8.91 -43.60 -19.37
C ASN A 506 -9.59 -42.32 -18.89
N ALA A 507 -9.02 -41.58 -17.90
CA ALA A 507 -9.54 -40.30 -17.47
C ALA A 507 -9.59 -39.31 -18.65
N LYS A 508 -10.58 -38.42 -18.66
CA LYS A 508 -10.77 -37.41 -19.71
C LYS A 508 -10.74 -36.02 -19.09
N ASN A 509 -10.05 -35.09 -19.76
CA ASN A 509 -10.09 -33.68 -19.40
C ASN A 509 -11.38 -33.01 -19.91
N THR A 510 -11.55 -31.71 -19.65
CA THR A 510 -12.69 -30.89 -20.12
C THR A 510 -12.89 -30.94 -21.64
N ARG A 511 -11.83 -31.21 -22.43
CA ARG A 511 -11.85 -31.31 -23.88
C ARG A 511 -12.14 -32.73 -24.36
N GLY A 512 -12.37 -33.71 -23.44
CA GLY A 512 -12.58 -35.09 -23.74
C GLY A 512 -11.31 -35.88 -24.13
N GLU A 513 -10.12 -35.30 -23.95
CA GLU A 513 -8.85 -35.92 -24.31
C GLU A 513 -8.36 -36.86 -23.19
N THR A 514 -7.78 -37.99 -23.58
CA THR A 514 -7.15 -38.96 -22.67
C THR A 514 -5.63 -38.81 -22.69
N ALA A 515 -4.96 -39.40 -21.69
CA ALA A 515 -3.49 -39.41 -21.63
C ALA A 515 -2.86 -40.02 -22.91
N LEU A 516 -3.47 -41.07 -23.51
CA LEU A 516 -2.99 -41.65 -24.75
C LEU A 516 -3.13 -40.68 -25.93
N LEU A 517 -4.25 -39.97 -26.04
CA LEU A 517 -4.48 -39.01 -27.12
C LEU A 517 -3.48 -37.87 -27.03
N LEU A 518 -3.23 -37.33 -25.81
CA LEU A 518 -2.25 -36.28 -25.56
C LEU A 518 -0.82 -36.73 -25.89
N ALA A 519 -0.45 -37.98 -25.56
CA ALA A 519 0.84 -38.54 -25.93
C ALA A 519 1.05 -38.59 -27.45
N ARG A 520 -0.01 -38.91 -28.23
CA ARG A 520 0.02 -38.96 -29.70
C ARG A 520 0.10 -37.58 -30.35
N GLN A 521 -0.45 -36.58 -29.71
CA GLN A 521 -0.42 -35.19 -30.20
C GLN A 521 0.96 -34.52 -30.01
N PHE A 522 1.84 -35.13 -29.24
CA PHE A 522 3.18 -34.60 -28.98
C PHE A 522 4.00 -34.52 -30.29
N SER A 523 4.37 -33.31 -30.69
CA SER A 523 5.02 -33.03 -31.97
C SER A 523 6.53 -33.27 -32.01
N GLY A 524 7.15 -33.71 -30.89
CA GLY A 524 8.58 -33.78 -30.69
C GLY A 524 9.31 -35.05 -31.16
N GLY A 525 8.65 -35.93 -31.93
CA GLY A 525 9.25 -37.20 -32.37
C GLY A 525 8.68 -38.44 -31.68
N LYS A 526 9.45 -39.52 -31.50
CA LYS A 526 8.98 -40.71 -30.78
C LYS A 526 8.65 -40.38 -29.33
N ASN A 527 7.38 -40.38 -28.98
CA ASN A 527 6.94 -40.26 -27.61
C ASN A 527 6.88 -41.66 -26.95
N ASP A 528 7.92 -41.99 -26.16
CA ASP A 528 7.98 -43.26 -25.45
C ASP A 528 6.85 -43.40 -24.39
N ALA A 529 6.23 -42.29 -23.96
CA ALA A 529 5.07 -42.30 -23.06
C ALA A 529 3.85 -42.94 -23.73
N GLU A 530 3.64 -42.75 -25.06
CA GLU A 530 2.58 -43.42 -25.80
C GLU A 530 2.68 -44.92 -25.63
N GLY A 531 3.90 -45.48 -25.83
CA GLY A 531 4.14 -46.92 -25.70
C GLY A 531 3.80 -47.45 -24.30
N VAL A 532 4.15 -46.72 -23.27
CA VAL A 532 3.89 -47.07 -21.85
C VAL A 532 2.39 -47.10 -21.55
N ILE A 533 1.67 -46.04 -21.96
CA ILE A 533 0.22 -45.96 -21.71
C ILE A 533 -0.54 -47.00 -22.53
N PHE A 534 -0.12 -47.23 -23.79
CA PHE A 534 -0.69 -48.20 -24.65
C PHE A 534 -0.51 -49.63 -24.10
N ASP A 535 0.68 -49.92 -23.55
CA ASP A 535 0.97 -51.22 -22.91
C ASP A 535 0.07 -51.47 -21.70
N GLU A 536 -0.19 -50.49 -20.86
CA GLU A 536 -1.06 -50.61 -19.70
C GLU A 536 -2.54 -50.79 -20.11
N LEU A 537 -3.02 -50.00 -21.09
CA LEU A 537 -4.37 -50.17 -21.64
C LEU A 537 -4.55 -51.56 -22.27
N ALA A 538 -3.57 -52.03 -23.03
CA ALA A 538 -3.57 -53.32 -23.63
C ALA A 538 -3.54 -54.44 -22.58
N ARG A 539 -2.73 -54.33 -21.56
CA ARG A 539 -2.65 -55.26 -20.43
C ARG A 539 -3.98 -55.34 -19.69
N LYS A 540 -4.56 -54.19 -19.34
CA LYS A 540 -5.84 -54.12 -18.64
C LYS A 540 -6.98 -54.72 -19.46
N LEU A 541 -7.06 -54.40 -20.77
CA LEU A 541 -8.06 -54.98 -21.68
C LEU A 541 -8.00 -56.50 -21.69
N VAL A 542 -6.81 -57.08 -21.75
CA VAL A 542 -6.64 -58.52 -21.86
C VAL A 542 -6.92 -59.23 -20.52
N LEU A 543 -6.61 -58.61 -19.37
CA LEU A 543 -6.87 -59.20 -18.06
C LEU A 543 -8.34 -59.07 -17.65
N ASP A 544 -8.95 -57.90 -17.86
CA ASP A 544 -10.39 -57.68 -17.57
C ASP A 544 -11.27 -58.46 -18.56
N GLY A 545 -10.80 -58.58 -19.79
CA GLY A 545 -11.46 -59.23 -20.86
C GLY A 545 -12.58 -58.42 -21.50
N ALA A 546 -12.87 -58.71 -22.76
CA ALA A 546 -13.98 -58.08 -23.49
C ALA A 546 -14.66 -59.08 -24.46
N ILE A 547 -15.79 -58.65 -24.99
CA ILE A 547 -16.56 -59.39 -25.95
C ILE A 547 -15.87 -59.35 -27.31
N VAL A 548 -15.64 -60.48 -27.90
CA VAL A 548 -15.07 -60.65 -29.26
C VAL A 548 -15.84 -61.66 -30.04
N GLN A 549 -15.77 -61.65 -31.36
CA GLN A 549 -16.29 -62.65 -32.24
C GLN A 549 -15.18 -63.66 -32.56
N LYS A 550 -15.38 -64.93 -32.19
CA LYS A 550 -14.42 -65.98 -32.47
C LYS A 550 -14.81 -66.70 -33.73
N HIS A 551 -13.92 -66.81 -34.72
CA HIS A 551 -14.11 -67.55 -35.91
C HIS A 551 -14.00 -69.10 -35.68
N THR A 552 -14.76 -69.85 -36.41
CA THR A 552 -14.67 -71.34 -36.45
C THR A 552 -13.39 -71.79 -37.16
N LYS A 553 -12.99 -73.06 -36.99
CA LYS A 553 -11.78 -73.61 -37.59
C LYS A 553 -11.73 -73.36 -39.10
N CYS A 554 -10.72 -72.65 -39.56
CA CYS A 554 -10.54 -72.28 -40.97
C CYS A 554 -11.65 -71.35 -41.56
N GLY A 555 -12.48 -70.67 -40.77
CA GLY A 555 -13.50 -69.75 -41.26
C GLY A 555 -14.73 -70.36 -41.88
N LYS A 556 -14.99 -71.69 -41.66
CA LYS A 556 -16.05 -72.42 -42.33
C LYS A 556 -17.47 -72.18 -41.81
N GLY A 557 -17.67 -71.46 -40.68
CA GLY A 557 -18.98 -71.24 -40.07
C GLY A 557 -19.13 -69.81 -39.58
N LYS A 558 -20.35 -69.49 -39.08
CA LYS A 558 -20.61 -68.13 -38.48
C LYS A 558 -19.71 -67.89 -37.26
N PRO A 559 -19.18 -66.70 -37.11
CA PRO A 559 -18.44 -66.32 -35.89
C PRO A 559 -19.33 -66.41 -34.65
N HIS A 560 -18.75 -66.73 -33.51
CA HIS A 560 -19.45 -66.84 -32.24
C HIS A 560 -19.00 -65.78 -31.29
N VAL A 561 -19.91 -65.06 -30.66
CA VAL A 561 -19.65 -64.11 -29.62
C VAL A 561 -19.08 -64.84 -28.40
N LYS A 562 -17.92 -64.35 -27.90
CA LYS A 562 -17.21 -64.89 -26.74
C LYS A 562 -16.64 -63.81 -25.91
N GLN A 563 -16.65 -63.99 -24.60
CA GLN A 563 -15.86 -63.18 -23.70
C GLN A 563 -14.41 -63.68 -23.68
N LEU A 564 -13.47 -62.89 -24.13
CA LEU A 564 -12.06 -63.24 -24.22
C LEU A 564 -11.33 -62.54 -23.05
N ARG A 565 -10.53 -63.28 -22.29
CA ARG A 565 -9.66 -62.77 -21.23
C ARG A 565 -8.42 -63.63 -21.06
N MET A 566 -7.36 -63.06 -20.48
CA MET A 566 -6.18 -63.82 -20.09
C MET A 566 -6.08 -63.96 -18.58
N LEU A 567 -5.54 -65.10 -18.14
CA LEU A 567 -5.13 -65.30 -16.74
C LEU A 567 -3.68 -64.87 -16.60
N GLY A 568 -3.43 -63.72 -15.90
CA GLY A 568 -2.14 -63.08 -15.83
C GLY A 568 -1.00 -63.96 -15.31
N SER A 569 -1.25 -64.75 -14.28
CA SER A 569 -0.26 -65.62 -13.65
C SER A 569 0.19 -66.81 -14.51
N SER A 570 -0.58 -67.20 -15.54
CA SER A 570 -0.33 -68.41 -16.30
C SER A 570 -0.17 -68.19 -17.81
N GLY A 571 -0.40 -66.98 -18.32
CA GLY A 571 -0.38 -66.68 -19.76
C GLY A 571 -1.46 -67.46 -20.56
N VAL A 572 -2.52 -67.90 -19.89
CA VAL A 572 -3.59 -68.69 -20.48
C VAL A 572 -4.70 -67.80 -20.97
N LEU A 573 -5.01 -67.88 -22.25
CA LEU A 573 -6.15 -67.21 -22.88
C LEU A 573 -7.42 -68.04 -22.71
N CYS A 574 -8.47 -67.43 -22.19
CA CYS A 574 -9.76 -68.08 -21.93
C CYS A 574 -10.89 -67.46 -22.77
N TRP A 575 -11.74 -68.29 -23.43
CA TRP A 575 -12.94 -67.79 -24.12
C TRP A 575 -14.16 -68.65 -23.77
N GLY A 576 -14.79 -68.34 -22.66
CA GLY A 576 -15.97 -69.01 -22.13
C GLY A 576 -15.70 -69.85 -20.87
N LEU A 577 -16.73 -70.45 -20.31
CA LEU A 577 -16.74 -71.07 -18.98
C LEU A 577 -16.05 -72.47 -18.89
N SER A 578 -15.80 -73.15 -20.00
CA SER A 578 -15.22 -74.49 -19.98
C SER A 578 -13.68 -74.45 -19.95
N ARG A 579 -13.07 -75.25 -19.06
CA ARG A 579 -11.60 -75.43 -18.98
C ARG A 579 -10.97 -75.94 -20.27
N ARG A 580 -11.75 -76.69 -21.15
CA ARG A 580 -11.30 -77.12 -22.47
C ARG A 580 -11.09 -75.99 -23.48
N ARG A 581 -11.51 -74.74 -23.13
CA ARG A 581 -11.38 -73.54 -23.93
C ARG A 581 -10.23 -72.61 -23.42
N ASN A 582 -9.43 -73.07 -22.50
CA ASN A 582 -8.25 -72.44 -22.01
C ASN A 582 -7.05 -72.88 -22.84
N VAL A 583 -6.32 -71.89 -23.38
CA VAL A 583 -5.22 -72.19 -24.29
C VAL A 583 -4.02 -71.38 -23.88
N LEU A 584 -2.86 -72.01 -23.81
CA LEU A 584 -1.60 -71.36 -23.60
C LEU A 584 -1.21 -70.61 -24.88
N CYS A 585 -0.99 -69.28 -24.78
CA CYS A 585 -0.60 -68.47 -25.91
C CYS A 585 0.91 -68.47 -26.07
N CYS A 586 1.39 -68.50 -27.31
CA CYS A 586 2.78 -68.29 -27.67
C CYS A 586 3.00 -66.91 -28.28
N ASP A 587 2.08 -66.51 -29.15
CA ASP A 587 2.14 -65.20 -29.81
C ASP A 587 0.75 -64.76 -30.30
N ALA A 588 0.62 -63.48 -30.64
CA ALA A 588 -0.56 -62.90 -31.28
C ALA A 588 -0.14 -61.97 -32.43
N VAL A 589 -0.90 -61.98 -33.50
CA VAL A 589 -0.57 -61.23 -34.74
C VAL A 589 -1.85 -60.62 -35.30
N LEU A 590 -1.74 -59.38 -35.82
CA LEU A 590 -2.83 -58.70 -36.52
C LEU A 590 -3.22 -59.40 -37.83
N GLY A 591 -4.49 -59.34 -38.16
CA GLY A 591 -5.04 -59.79 -39.40
C GLY A 591 -5.23 -61.33 -39.53
N PRO A 592 -5.79 -61.76 -40.64
CA PRO A 592 -6.05 -63.14 -40.92
C PRO A 592 -4.78 -63.91 -41.28
N SER A 593 -4.80 -65.24 -41.07
CA SER A 593 -3.76 -66.12 -41.63
C SER A 593 -4.10 -66.57 -43.03
N SER A 594 -3.07 -67.06 -43.78
CA SER A 594 -3.26 -67.68 -45.11
C SER A 594 -4.14 -68.88 -45.08
N LYS A 595 -4.34 -69.50 -43.91
CA LYS A 595 -5.18 -70.68 -43.69
C LYS A 595 -6.67 -70.34 -43.48
N LEU A 596 -7.02 -69.05 -43.28
CA LEU A 596 -8.42 -68.64 -43.14
C LEU A 596 -9.07 -68.61 -44.54
N ARG A 597 -9.94 -69.59 -44.84
CA ARG A 597 -10.67 -69.59 -46.10
C ARG A 597 -11.79 -68.58 -46.08
N ARG A 598 -11.90 -67.73 -47.16
CA ARG A 598 -13.05 -66.83 -47.35
C ARG A 598 -14.32 -67.62 -47.43
N ASN A 599 -15.30 -67.34 -46.58
CA ASN A 599 -16.60 -67.98 -46.61
C ASN A 599 -17.38 -67.54 -47.87
N ARG A 600 -17.92 -68.42 -48.66
CA ARG A 600 -18.66 -68.11 -49.93
C ARG A 600 -19.90 -67.22 -49.70
N TYR A 601 -20.39 -67.12 -48.43
CA TYR A 601 -21.63 -66.43 -48.08
C TYR A 601 -21.39 -65.00 -47.43
N ASN A 602 -20.21 -64.66 -46.95
CA ASN A 602 -19.91 -63.36 -46.40
C ASN A 602 -18.55 -62.82 -46.95
N LYS A 603 -18.62 -62.01 -47.99
CA LYS A 603 -17.45 -61.42 -48.63
C LYS A 603 -16.69 -60.39 -47.73
N GLY A 604 -17.23 -60.10 -46.51
CA GLY A 604 -16.67 -59.06 -45.59
C GLY A 604 -15.71 -59.57 -44.52
N ASP A 605 -15.86 -60.84 -44.06
CA ASP A 605 -15.22 -61.26 -42.77
C ASP A 605 -13.68 -61.41 -42.78
N ALA A 606 -13.04 -61.46 -43.96
CA ALA A 606 -11.58 -61.63 -44.06
C ALA A 606 -10.79 -60.31 -44.08
N GLU A 607 -11.46 -59.17 -44.25
CA GLU A 607 -10.89 -57.81 -44.33
C GLU A 607 -11.40 -56.89 -43.22
N GLU A 608 -12.02 -57.43 -42.17
CA GLU A 608 -12.50 -56.68 -41.05
C GLU A 608 -11.29 -56.04 -40.29
N PRO A 609 -11.25 -54.74 -40.14
CA PRO A 609 -10.09 -54.03 -39.56
C PRO A 609 -9.81 -54.40 -38.08
N GLY A 610 -10.77 -55.04 -37.41
CA GLY A 610 -10.66 -55.51 -36.02
C GLY A 610 -10.20 -56.98 -35.87
N MET A 611 -9.66 -57.61 -36.91
CA MET A 611 -9.26 -59.03 -36.86
C MET A 611 -7.85 -59.24 -36.33
N PHE A 612 -7.68 -60.19 -35.42
CA PHE A 612 -6.40 -60.69 -34.95
C PHE A 612 -6.39 -62.18 -34.74
N ARG A 613 -5.19 -62.79 -34.75
CA ARG A 613 -5.05 -64.27 -34.53
C ARG A 613 -4.09 -64.54 -33.37
N VAL A 614 -4.37 -65.58 -32.65
CA VAL A 614 -3.56 -66.05 -31.53
C VAL A 614 -2.92 -67.37 -31.89
N LEU A 615 -1.63 -67.46 -31.69
CA LEU A 615 -0.81 -68.65 -31.85
C LEU A 615 -0.72 -69.39 -30.51
N THR A 616 -1.11 -70.70 -30.52
CA THR A 616 -1.11 -71.55 -29.33
C THR A 616 0.13 -72.44 -29.27
N ASN A 617 0.49 -72.92 -28.07
CA ASN A 617 1.58 -73.88 -27.87
C ASN A 617 1.43 -75.21 -28.65
N LYS A 618 0.23 -75.53 -29.17
CA LYS A 618 -0.05 -76.70 -30.04
C LYS A 618 -0.03 -76.36 -31.54
N ASN A 619 0.63 -75.27 -31.92
CA ASN A 619 0.73 -74.74 -33.28
C ASN A 619 -0.64 -74.53 -33.98
N ARG A 620 -1.68 -74.21 -33.19
CA ARG A 620 -3.01 -73.90 -33.68
C ARG A 620 -3.21 -72.40 -33.73
N GLU A 621 -3.84 -71.89 -34.78
CA GLU A 621 -4.25 -70.53 -34.97
C GLU A 621 -5.72 -70.35 -34.60
N VAL A 622 -6.05 -69.36 -33.77
CA VAL A 622 -7.42 -68.99 -33.43
C VAL A 622 -7.64 -67.55 -33.82
N HIS A 623 -8.68 -67.28 -34.61
CA HIS A 623 -8.99 -65.97 -35.13
C HIS A 623 -10.13 -65.32 -34.32
N PHE A 624 -9.97 -64.07 -34.00
CA PHE A 624 -10.92 -63.22 -33.29
C PHE A 624 -11.12 -61.91 -34.04
N VAL A 625 -12.31 -61.35 -33.95
CA VAL A 625 -12.67 -60.03 -34.41
C VAL A 625 -13.19 -59.23 -33.20
N CYS A 626 -12.65 -58.06 -32.94
CA CYS A 626 -13.10 -57.17 -31.88
C CYS A 626 -13.87 -55.99 -32.44
N GLU A 627 -14.83 -55.53 -31.70
CA GLU A 627 -15.47 -54.24 -31.94
C GLU A 627 -14.47 -53.12 -31.66
N GLY A 628 -14.45 -52.02 -32.45
CA GLY A 628 -13.49 -50.92 -32.31
C GLY A 628 -12.36 -50.94 -33.35
N GLY A 629 -12.40 -51.86 -34.32
CA GLY A 629 -11.53 -51.84 -35.50
C GLY A 629 -10.06 -52.18 -35.22
N LEU A 630 -9.16 -51.58 -36.00
CA LEU A 630 -7.72 -51.89 -35.99
C LEU A 630 -7.06 -51.56 -34.64
N GLU A 631 -7.39 -50.43 -34.05
CA GLU A 631 -6.79 -49.98 -32.79
C GLU A 631 -7.10 -50.96 -31.63
N ALA A 632 -8.35 -51.42 -31.55
CA ALA A 632 -8.73 -52.43 -30.56
C ALA A 632 -8.03 -53.76 -30.81
N ALA A 633 -7.82 -54.17 -32.06
CA ALA A 633 -7.06 -55.37 -32.40
C ALA A 633 -5.58 -55.25 -32.02
N GLU A 634 -4.99 -54.06 -32.21
CA GLU A 634 -3.61 -53.75 -31.77
C GLU A 634 -3.47 -53.86 -30.24
N LEU A 635 -4.43 -53.34 -29.48
CA LEU A 635 -4.46 -53.47 -28.01
C LEU A 635 -4.52 -54.93 -27.59
N TRP A 636 -5.38 -55.75 -28.22
CA TRP A 636 -5.45 -57.18 -27.95
C TRP A 636 -4.13 -57.92 -28.26
N VAL A 637 -3.54 -57.67 -29.41
CA VAL A 637 -2.27 -58.30 -29.82
C VAL A 637 -1.15 -57.91 -28.87
N ARG A 638 -1.05 -56.63 -28.55
CA ARG A 638 -0.03 -56.09 -27.66
C ARG A 638 -0.17 -56.63 -26.24
N GLY A 639 -1.40 -56.61 -25.69
CA GLY A 639 -1.69 -57.12 -24.35
C GLY A 639 -1.43 -58.63 -24.22
N ILE A 640 -1.83 -59.44 -25.21
CA ILE A 640 -1.54 -60.87 -25.22
C ILE A 640 -0.03 -61.10 -25.20
N LYS A 641 0.76 -60.40 -26.02
CA LYS A 641 2.22 -60.52 -26.05
C LYS A 641 2.85 -60.15 -24.72
N LEU A 642 2.41 -59.05 -24.10
CA LEU A 642 2.93 -58.58 -22.81
C LEU A 642 2.67 -59.59 -21.71
N VAL A 643 1.41 -60.03 -21.52
CA VAL A 643 1.03 -60.96 -20.46
C VAL A 643 1.65 -62.34 -20.68
N THR A 644 1.82 -62.77 -21.94
CA THR A 644 2.50 -64.02 -22.26
C THR A 644 3.99 -63.96 -21.86
N ARG A 645 4.68 -62.87 -22.17
CA ARG A 645 6.09 -62.66 -21.75
C ARG A 645 6.22 -62.66 -20.24
N GLU A 646 5.39 -61.89 -19.55
CA GLU A 646 5.42 -61.82 -18.08
C GLU A 646 5.19 -63.20 -17.45
N ALA A 647 4.26 -64.00 -17.95
CA ALA A 647 4.00 -65.33 -17.46
C ALA A 647 5.19 -66.31 -17.69
N ILE A 648 5.98 -66.09 -18.74
CA ILE A 648 7.22 -66.85 -19.01
C ILE A 648 8.30 -66.46 -18.01
N PHE A 649 8.56 -65.14 -17.84
CA PHE A 649 9.58 -64.65 -16.92
C PHE A 649 9.27 -64.98 -15.45
N HIS A 650 8.00 -64.93 -15.02
CA HIS A 650 7.63 -65.35 -13.67
C HIS A 650 7.83 -66.87 -13.42
N LYS A 651 7.85 -67.67 -14.44
CA LYS A 651 8.18 -69.10 -14.33
C LYS A 651 9.71 -69.34 -14.23
N GLU A 652 10.52 -68.42 -14.76
CA GLU A 652 12.00 -68.52 -14.69
C GLU A 652 12.56 -68.01 -13.35
N ILE A 653 11.83 -67.11 -12.64
CA ILE A 653 12.23 -66.54 -11.36
C ILE A 653 11.65 -67.33 -10.17
N GLY A 654 10.73 -68.24 -10.41
CA GLY A 654 10.03 -69.07 -9.41
C GLY A 654 10.73 -70.37 -9.08
N ILE A 655 12.07 -70.33 -8.88
CA ILE A 655 12.82 -71.40 -8.23
C ILE A 655 13.33 -70.94 -6.91
#